data_10a2775f64e3bf7202f54fa0405e40fa
#
_entry.id   10a2775f64e3bf7202f54fa0405e40fa
#
_cell.length_a   1.000
_cell.length_b   1.000
_cell.length_c   1.000
_cell.angle_alpha   90.00
_cell.angle_beta   90.00
_cell.angle_gamma   90.00
#
_symmetry.space_group_name_H-M   'P 1'
#
loop_
_entity.id
_entity.type
_entity.pdbx_description
1 polymer ?
#
loop_
_entity_poly.entity_id
_entity_poly.type
_entity_poly.pdbx_seq_one_letter_code
_entity_poly.pdbx_strand_id
1 'polypeptide(L)'
;MTWAALAVFASQAAIPQTGLPRQAPDARSPRKLVGPVQVPNQRGLLPSRQKLDQTDVLGSFQDAIKRDPWVYPIADQLRFEADGTIVASGNILIKTTNQTIRAQRFSYDPVTKIASLSVDVHYLEDGILVDADAMAVNVETYDFDARGAKFVIDASRTGGTSLQAMRFSAARARRNGKVIEADDGIFTTCDLVTPHGDIGFSSAMLIADERLILRNAKIRRYERQVAAIRHLSVPLKEKRPGGWLPAFGRTNEEGYFVKAAIGYAVAAQLPGLLRVDLMERKGIGLGFDQVYRYLGASPGAGRLVVYDLQDNNRGVHNRNVRFEHEQRVGELDFRLNSDQSSNSYQSAISGSQTRSNGITVLRQSPGRPFNLSFVDGLSGSSFAKSGSRTLTTSQGFKLGNDFSGTVKYASIGNRTSSGTLASPTLAKSQRELAELTARGVIGPFDAQLQANRNLSNKTSGQSGTSAFFGGTERLPEIRLQLKKPPAQLAGILQSATLGYGRFLESSLRGGVPQAVGTNRFLADINAKQIERQVGSAALRSTSRLLQTVYDGGVAAQYVLDHSTTLAAGGEEGSGWNLTYRYNRPYGGVPVGFRLDRTGSSNVAAASRTFATNRLQASFGTAFDIERSREPLFPGSPRRPWTNLQAQVSGVISQRLAARTQIAWDPNTKAPVSMQYGIQAEVANQFFSDLALSYEPRLQQWTQLAGRFGGWMFGRGTHVMSQLSYSGFSKKFDYRSVAIEHTFHDYVLTVAYVDQPFGFRSEKGINIGLRLRAFPVGDIPQTGRMGTARDAGFGGFGGQYGLQSPFFTSGQGMTGGGGMMGGPNRF
;
A
#
# COMPACT_ATOMS: atom_id res chain seq x y z
N MET A 1 -23.27 -22.43 29.67
CA MET A 1 -23.09 -20.96 29.74
C MET A 1 -22.89 -20.25 28.40
N THR A 2 -22.77 -20.95 27.30
CA THR A 2 -22.53 -20.37 25.97
C THR A 2 -23.77 -19.86 25.23
N TRP A 3 -24.97 -20.21 25.63
CA TRP A 3 -26.23 -19.74 24.99
C TRP A 3 -26.90 -18.56 25.71
N ALA A 4 -26.54 -18.31 26.97
CA ALA A 4 -27.13 -17.22 27.75
C ALA A 4 -26.56 -15.82 27.37
N ALA A 5 -25.33 -15.75 26.87
CA ALA A 5 -24.72 -14.49 26.43
C ALA A 5 -25.30 -13.98 25.09
N LEU A 6 -25.74 -14.88 24.20
CA LEU A 6 -26.39 -14.50 22.93
C LEU A 6 -27.83 -14.02 23.14
N ALA A 7 -28.53 -14.55 24.15
CA ALA A 7 -29.90 -14.17 24.43
C ALA A 7 -30.05 -12.77 25.08
N VAL A 8 -29.06 -12.35 25.84
CA VAL A 8 -29.07 -11.01 26.48
C VAL A 8 -28.92 -9.88 25.47
N PHE A 9 -28.19 -10.09 24.37
CA PHE A 9 -28.05 -9.08 23.30
C PHE A 9 -29.25 -9.04 22.36
N ALA A 10 -29.98 -10.12 22.20
CA ALA A 10 -31.19 -10.18 21.36
C ALA A 10 -32.43 -9.56 22.02
N SER A 11 -32.50 -9.51 23.34
CA SER A 11 -33.67 -9.02 24.08
C SER A 11 -33.70 -7.49 24.28
N GLN A 12 -32.64 -6.76 24.01
CA GLN A 12 -32.60 -5.28 24.11
C GLN A 12 -32.83 -4.54 22.78
N ALA A 13 -33.06 -5.25 21.68
CA ALA A 13 -33.30 -4.65 20.36
C ALA A 13 -34.76 -4.44 20.00
N ALA A 14 -35.69 -4.62 20.92
CA ALA A 14 -37.12 -4.34 20.72
C ALA A 14 -37.48 -2.93 21.23
N ILE A 15 -37.22 -1.91 20.44
CA ILE A 15 -37.79 -0.56 20.62
C ILE A 15 -39.01 -0.42 19.70
N PRO A 16 -40.14 0.05 20.19
CA PRO A 16 -41.39 0.11 19.43
C PRO A 16 -41.35 1.10 18.27
N GLN A 17 -41.86 0.64 17.15
CA GLN A 17 -42.07 1.47 15.95
C GLN A 17 -43.15 2.53 16.19
N THR A 18 -42.77 3.77 16.34
CA THR A 18 -43.67 4.90 16.08
C THR A 18 -43.38 5.43 14.66
N GLY A 19 -44.44 5.51 13.87
CA GLY A 19 -44.40 5.79 12.46
C GLY A 19 -43.86 7.17 12.09
N LEU A 20 -43.02 7.19 11.07
CA LEU A 20 -42.69 8.36 10.27
C LEU A 20 -42.77 8.01 8.77
N PRO A 21 -43.15 8.93 7.90
CA PRO A 21 -43.59 8.66 6.54
C PRO A 21 -42.45 8.24 5.61
N ARG A 22 -42.77 7.29 4.75
CA ARG A 22 -41.94 6.79 3.66
C ARG A 22 -41.63 7.90 2.65
N GLN A 23 -40.33 8.14 2.45
CA GLN A 23 -39.73 8.29 1.11
C GLN A 23 -38.23 8.12 1.29
N ALA A 24 -37.72 6.93 0.98
CA ALA A 24 -36.30 6.64 0.85
C ALA A 24 -35.90 6.73 -0.63
N PRO A 25 -34.87 7.48 -1.00
CA PRO A 25 -34.26 7.36 -2.31
C PRO A 25 -33.33 6.13 -2.35
N ASP A 26 -33.35 5.48 -3.48
CA ASP A 26 -32.65 4.27 -3.87
C ASP A 26 -31.13 4.32 -3.57
N ALA A 27 -30.65 3.39 -2.75
CA ALA A 27 -29.28 3.36 -2.23
C ALA A 27 -28.36 2.46 -3.10
N ARG A 28 -28.27 2.72 -4.42
CA ARG A 28 -27.38 1.97 -5.32
C ARG A 28 -26.43 2.80 -6.19
N SER A 29 -25.97 3.92 -5.70
CA SER A 29 -24.86 4.64 -6.34
C SER A 29 -23.84 5.07 -5.31
N PRO A 30 -22.53 4.94 -5.56
CA PRO A 30 -21.54 5.51 -4.67
C PRO A 30 -21.76 7.02 -4.63
N ARG A 31 -22.19 7.54 -3.49
CA ARG A 31 -22.38 8.97 -3.29
C ARG A 31 -21.07 9.69 -3.54
N LYS A 32 -21.02 10.43 -4.64
CA LYS A 32 -20.10 11.56 -4.76
C LYS A 32 -20.34 12.48 -3.58
N LEU A 33 -19.37 12.62 -2.71
CA LEU A 33 -19.42 13.43 -1.49
C LEU A 33 -19.35 14.94 -1.75
N VAL A 34 -19.48 15.36 -3.00
CA VAL A 34 -19.47 16.78 -3.37
C VAL A 34 -20.70 16.98 -4.24
N GLY A 35 -21.69 17.65 -3.68
CA GLY A 35 -22.78 18.22 -4.48
C GLY A 35 -22.18 19.18 -5.51
N PRO A 36 -22.70 19.20 -6.74
CA PRO A 36 -22.26 20.18 -7.71
C PRO A 36 -22.44 21.59 -7.14
N VAL A 37 -21.44 22.45 -7.37
CA VAL A 37 -21.55 23.88 -7.15
C VAL A 37 -22.87 24.30 -7.79
N GLN A 38 -23.82 24.76 -6.99
CA GLN A 38 -25.08 25.24 -7.54
C GLN A 38 -24.77 26.48 -8.38
N VAL A 39 -24.74 26.32 -9.68
CA VAL A 39 -24.80 27.44 -10.60
C VAL A 39 -26.15 28.14 -10.37
N PRO A 40 -26.19 29.45 -10.17
CA PRO A 40 -27.45 30.17 -10.00
C PRO A 40 -28.41 29.80 -11.11
N ASN A 41 -29.63 29.50 -10.75
CA ASN A 41 -30.68 28.97 -11.60
C ASN A 41 -30.85 29.86 -12.87
N GLN A 42 -30.57 29.31 -14.04
CA GLN A 42 -30.60 30.03 -15.34
C GLN A 42 -32.04 30.36 -15.85
N ARG A 43 -33.01 30.34 -14.98
CA ARG A 43 -34.40 30.69 -15.36
C ARG A 43 -34.67 32.22 -15.31
N GLY A 44 -34.07 32.97 -16.18
CA GLY A 44 -34.39 34.37 -16.24
C GLY A 44 -33.74 35.19 -17.34
N LEU A 45 -32.85 34.64 -18.13
CA LEU A 45 -32.12 35.41 -19.15
C LEU A 45 -32.17 34.74 -20.52
N LEU A 46 -33.37 34.39 -20.99
CA LEU A 46 -33.60 34.20 -22.41
C LEU A 46 -34.23 35.49 -22.92
N PRO A 47 -33.61 36.22 -23.85
CA PRO A 47 -34.27 37.34 -24.52
C PRO A 47 -35.51 36.82 -25.27
N SER A 48 -36.59 37.57 -25.19
CA SER A 48 -37.83 37.34 -25.92
C SER A 48 -37.49 37.12 -27.39
N ARG A 49 -37.99 36.01 -27.96
CA ARG A 49 -37.92 35.70 -29.38
C ARG A 49 -38.59 36.80 -30.19
N GLN A 50 -37.83 37.71 -30.78
CA GLN A 50 -38.25 38.37 -31.98
C GLN A 50 -38.00 37.43 -33.16
N LYS A 51 -39.07 37.05 -33.83
CA LYS A 51 -39.01 36.26 -35.10
C LYS A 51 -38.27 37.10 -36.15
N LEU A 52 -37.06 36.66 -36.51
CA LEU A 52 -36.39 36.98 -37.76
C LEU A 52 -36.55 35.79 -38.70
N ASP A 53 -37.39 35.92 -39.68
CA ASP A 53 -37.50 35.00 -40.83
C ASP A 53 -36.27 35.20 -41.71
N GLN A 54 -35.24 34.37 -41.51
CA GLN A 54 -34.13 34.18 -42.46
C GLN A 54 -33.51 32.78 -42.21
N THR A 55 -34.01 31.81 -42.93
CA THR A 55 -33.76 30.40 -42.70
C THR A 55 -32.43 29.86 -43.23
N ASP A 56 -31.60 30.60 -43.96
CA ASP A 56 -30.33 30.06 -44.53
C ASP A 56 -29.06 30.60 -43.87
N VAL A 57 -29.09 31.75 -43.23
CA VAL A 57 -27.94 32.36 -42.60
C VAL A 57 -27.77 31.78 -41.17
N LEU A 58 -28.86 31.40 -40.50
CA LEU A 58 -28.84 30.83 -39.16
C LEU A 58 -28.23 29.38 -39.11
N GLY A 59 -28.39 28.59 -40.14
CA GLY A 59 -27.82 27.25 -40.25
C GLY A 59 -26.29 27.30 -40.36
N SER A 60 -25.78 28.17 -41.24
CA SER A 60 -24.32 28.36 -41.38
C SER A 60 -23.67 29.00 -40.16
N PHE A 61 -24.38 29.88 -39.44
CA PHE A 61 -23.93 30.52 -38.22
C PHE A 61 -23.89 29.52 -37.06
N GLN A 62 -24.89 28.65 -36.90
CA GLN A 62 -24.90 27.61 -35.89
C GLN A 62 -23.81 26.55 -36.10
N ASP A 63 -23.49 26.23 -37.36
CA ASP A 63 -22.41 25.31 -37.69
C ASP A 63 -21.02 25.92 -37.52
N ALA A 64 -20.88 27.25 -37.71
CA ALA A 64 -19.67 27.99 -37.43
C ALA A 64 -19.43 28.11 -35.92
N ILE A 65 -20.45 28.38 -35.12
CA ILE A 65 -20.37 28.39 -33.67
C ILE A 65 -19.97 27.00 -33.12
N LYS A 66 -20.42 25.91 -33.74
CA LYS A 66 -20.00 24.57 -33.38
C LYS A 66 -18.52 24.30 -33.75
N ARG A 67 -17.98 24.98 -34.75
CA ARG A 67 -16.58 24.80 -35.18
C ARG A 67 -15.56 25.59 -34.36
N ASP A 68 -15.87 26.82 -33.99
CA ASP A 68 -14.98 27.64 -33.17
C ASP A 68 -15.78 28.67 -32.33
N PRO A 69 -16.07 28.36 -31.06
CA PRO A 69 -16.85 29.21 -30.16
C PRO A 69 -16.12 30.51 -29.77
N TRP A 70 -14.80 30.62 -30.00
CA TRP A 70 -14.05 31.84 -29.76
C TRP A 70 -14.20 32.87 -30.90
N VAL A 71 -14.40 32.39 -32.12
CA VAL A 71 -14.66 33.20 -33.28
C VAL A 71 -16.10 33.73 -33.31
N TYR A 72 -17.03 32.93 -32.78
CA TYR A 72 -18.48 33.24 -32.82
C TYR A 72 -19.09 33.20 -31.41
N PRO A 73 -18.70 34.14 -30.50
CA PRO A 73 -19.32 34.19 -29.19
C PRO A 73 -20.81 34.59 -29.29
N ILE A 74 -21.62 34.14 -28.39
CA ILE A 74 -22.98 34.62 -28.23
C ILE A 74 -22.90 36.00 -27.55
N ALA A 75 -23.35 37.05 -28.19
CA ALA A 75 -23.30 38.41 -27.68
C ALA A 75 -24.42 39.26 -28.23
N ASP A 76 -24.71 40.40 -27.60
CA ASP A 76 -25.74 41.35 -28.12
C ASP A 76 -25.23 42.02 -29.41
N GLN A 77 -23.92 42.32 -29.49
CA GLN A 77 -23.28 42.92 -30.67
C GLN A 77 -21.97 42.15 -30.96
N LEU A 78 -21.75 41.85 -32.27
CA LEU A 78 -20.52 41.20 -32.74
C LEU A 78 -20.01 41.99 -33.97
N ARG A 79 -18.73 42.34 -33.98
CA ARG A 79 -18.06 43.04 -35.10
C ARG A 79 -16.78 42.34 -35.46
N PHE A 80 -16.44 42.35 -36.74
CA PHE A 80 -15.19 41.90 -37.28
C PHE A 80 -14.43 43.13 -37.79
N GLU A 81 -13.29 43.41 -37.20
CA GLU A 81 -12.41 44.54 -37.57
C GLU A 81 -11.62 44.21 -38.82
N ALA A 82 -11.11 45.22 -39.51
CA ALA A 82 -10.37 45.05 -40.75
C ALA A 82 -9.01 44.33 -40.60
N ASP A 83 -8.44 44.30 -39.39
CA ASP A 83 -7.25 43.56 -39.01
C ASP A 83 -7.51 42.09 -38.66
N GLY A 84 -8.76 41.64 -38.74
CA GLY A 84 -9.18 40.32 -38.38
C GLY A 84 -9.56 40.16 -36.91
N THR A 85 -9.42 41.21 -36.09
CA THR A 85 -9.84 41.18 -34.68
C THR A 85 -11.37 41.04 -34.56
N ILE A 86 -11.83 40.21 -33.65
CA ILE A 86 -13.24 40.02 -33.38
C ILE A 86 -13.61 40.73 -32.09
N VAL A 87 -14.55 41.64 -32.15
CA VAL A 87 -15.02 42.43 -31.00
C VAL A 87 -16.50 42.12 -30.69
N ALA A 88 -16.79 41.82 -29.45
CA ALA A 88 -18.17 41.60 -29.02
C ALA A 88 -18.49 42.39 -27.76
N SER A 89 -19.75 42.81 -27.63
CA SER A 89 -20.25 43.55 -26.45
C SER A 89 -21.67 43.13 -26.06
N GLY A 90 -21.95 43.19 -24.76
CA GLY A 90 -23.22 42.84 -24.13
C GLY A 90 -23.45 41.33 -24.00
N ASN A 91 -23.70 40.87 -22.81
CA ASN A 91 -24.12 39.51 -22.44
C ASN A 91 -23.33 38.38 -23.15
N ILE A 92 -22.02 38.56 -23.22
CA ILE A 92 -21.14 37.61 -23.94
C ILE A 92 -21.15 36.26 -23.23
N LEU A 93 -21.36 35.19 -24.01
CA LEU A 93 -21.27 33.82 -23.57
C LEU A 93 -20.44 32.99 -24.58
N ILE A 94 -19.32 32.48 -24.09
CA ILE A 94 -18.45 31.53 -24.83
C ILE A 94 -18.55 30.20 -24.15
N LYS A 95 -18.94 29.17 -24.88
CA LYS A 95 -19.06 27.79 -24.36
C LYS A 95 -18.28 26.83 -25.24
N THR A 96 -17.22 26.25 -24.68
CA THR A 96 -16.44 25.18 -25.27
C THR A 96 -16.79 23.84 -24.59
N THR A 97 -16.14 22.75 -24.96
CA THR A 97 -16.33 21.44 -24.34
C THR A 97 -16.06 21.45 -22.83
N ASN A 98 -15.05 22.22 -22.39
CA ASN A 98 -14.54 22.17 -21.03
C ASN A 98 -14.67 23.52 -20.30
N GLN A 99 -15.13 24.58 -20.97
CA GLN A 99 -15.13 25.92 -20.41
C GLN A 99 -16.45 26.65 -20.68
N THR A 100 -16.81 27.52 -19.76
CA THR A 100 -17.90 28.49 -19.93
C THR A 100 -17.39 29.85 -19.45
N ILE A 101 -17.47 30.86 -20.32
CA ILE A 101 -17.00 32.19 -20.04
C ILE A 101 -18.13 33.19 -20.27
N ARG A 102 -18.29 34.12 -19.35
CA ARG A 102 -19.23 35.25 -19.46
C ARG A 102 -18.47 36.54 -19.26
N ALA A 103 -18.83 37.59 -20.00
CA ALA A 103 -18.28 38.92 -19.85
C ALA A 103 -19.21 39.95 -20.50
N GLN A 104 -18.95 41.25 -20.32
CA GLN A 104 -19.67 42.31 -21.00
C GLN A 104 -18.91 42.86 -22.21
N ARG A 105 -17.59 42.67 -22.28
CA ARG A 105 -16.74 43.04 -23.40
C ARG A 105 -15.77 41.95 -23.74
N PHE A 106 -15.58 41.75 -25.01
CA PHE A 106 -14.69 40.73 -25.58
C PHE A 106 -13.99 41.27 -26.81
N SER A 107 -12.70 40.90 -26.93
CA SER A 107 -11.88 41.11 -28.13
C SER A 107 -11.00 39.88 -28.31
N TYR A 108 -11.00 39.33 -29.51
CA TYR A 108 -10.19 38.16 -29.86
C TYR A 108 -9.32 38.47 -31.04
N ASP A 109 -8.02 38.31 -30.88
CA ASP A 109 -7.02 38.44 -31.95
C ASP A 109 -6.66 37.03 -32.46
N PRO A 110 -7.04 36.68 -33.69
CA PRO A 110 -6.80 35.36 -34.27
C PRO A 110 -5.31 35.10 -34.59
N VAL A 111 -4.44 36.15 -34.63
CA VAL A 111 -3.00 36.02 -34.88
C VAL A 111 -2.29 35.62 -33.57
N THR A 112 -2.52 36.31 -32.49
CA THR A 112 -1.91 36.02 -31.18
C THR A 112 -2.64 34.96 -30.41
N LYS A 113 -3.85 34.54 -30.83
CA LYS A 113 -4.73 33.60 -30.16
C LYS A 113 -5.14 34.05 -28.74
N ILE A 114 -5.14 35.35 -28.49
CA ILE A 114 -5.49 35.92 -27.20
C ILE A 114 -6.90 36.52 -27.27
N ALA A 115 -7.74 36.05 -26.37
CA ALA A 115 -9.05 36.62 -26.08
C ALA A 115 -8.97 37.54 -24.86
N SER A 116 -9.30 38.79 -25.01
CA SER A 116 -9.38 39.78 -23.93
C SER A 116 -10.83 39.98 -23.52
N LEU A 117 -11.10 39.80 -22.24
CA LEU A 117 -12.43 39.90 -21.63
C LEU A 117 -12.41 40.99 -20.55
N SER A 118 -13.45 41.77 -20.44
CA SER A 118 -13.54 42.78 -19.40
C SER A 118 -14.97 43.07 -19.00
N VAL A 119 -15.09 43.58 -17.79
CA VAL A 119 -16.35 43.92 -17.10
C VAL A 119 -17.13 42.62 -16.78
N ASP A 120 -17.17 42.29 -15.51
CA ASP A 120 -17.92 41.18 -14.94
C ASP A 120 -17.55 39.80 -15.61
N VAL A 121 -16.26 39.51 -15.61
CA VAL A 121 -15.75 38.31 -16.24
C VAL A 121 -15.93 37.12 -15.31
N HIS A 122 -16.69 36.12 -15.77
CA HIS A 122 -16.87 34.84 -15.11
C HIS A 122 -16.29 33.72 -15.98
N TYR A 123 -15.26 33.06 -15.52
CA TYR A 123 -14.59 31.96 -16.19
C TYR A 123 -14.77 30.67 -15.38
N LEU A 124 -15.33 29.68 -15.99
CA LEU A 124 -15.52 28.34 -15.38
C LEU A 124 -14.83 27.28 -16.27
N GLU A 125 -13.91 26.58 -15.70
CA GLU A 125 -13.25 25.40 -16.27
C GLU A 125 -13.23 24.28 -15.24
N ASP A 126 -13.51 23.07 -15.60
CA ASP A 126 -13.47 21.84 -14.79
C ASP A 126 -12.86 22.01 -13.37
N GLY A 127 -13.67 22.46 -12.43
CA GLY A 127 -13.27 22.67 -11.02
C GLY A 127 -12.49 23.95 -10.73
N ILE A 128 -12.35 24.87 -11.67
CA ILE A 128 -11.78 26.22 -11.46
C ILE A 128 -12.79 27.25 -11.85
N LEU A 129 -13.19 28.09 -10.91
CA LEU A 129 -14.04 29.25 -11.14
C LEU A 129 -13.22 30.53 -10.91
N VAL A 130 -13.20 31.45 -11.88
CA VAL A 130 -12.53 32.75 -11.77
C VAL A 130 -13.52 33.86 -12.06
N ASP A 131 -13.70 34.76 -11.12
CA ASP A 131 -14.38 36.02 -11.29
C ASP A 131 -13.32 37.12 -11.36
N ALA A 132 -13.34 38.00 -12.36
CA ALA A 132 -12.34 39.03 -12.54
C ALA A 132 -12.91 40.30 -13.15
N ASP A 133 -12.24 41.43 -12.92
CA ASP A 133 -12.59 42.72 -13.57
C ASP A 133 -12.17 42.68 -15.06
N ALA A 134 -11.04 42.05 -15.35
CA ALA A 134 -10.54 41.86 -16.68
C ALA A 134 -9.67 40.58 -16.77
N MET A 135 -9.69 39.90 -17.92
CA MET A 135 -8.98 38.67 -18.14
C MET A 135 -8.52 38.55 -19.59
N ALA A 136 -7.28 38.18 -19.80
CA ALA A 136 -6.73 37.75 -21.08
C ALA A 136 -6.53 36.24 -21.06
N VAL A 137 -7.03 35.52 -22.06
CA VAL A 137 -6.95 34.07 -22.16
C VAL A 137 -6.34 33.69 -23.51
N ASN A 138 -5.31 32.87 -23.50
CA ASN A 138 -4.84 32.19 -24.71
C ASN A 138 -5.76 30.98 -25.02
N VAL A 139 -6.40 31.05 -26.18
CA VAL A 139 -7.47 30.07 -26.51
C VAL A 139 -6.95 28.66 -26.85
N GLU A 140 -5.64 28.53 -27.13
CA GLU A 140 -5.02 27.23 -27.45
C GLU A 140 -4.45 26.54 -26.20
N THR A 141 -3.76 27.34 -25.33
CA THR A 141 -3.10 26.80 -24.14
C THR A 141 -3.97 26.90 -22.89
N TYR A 142 -5.00 27.73 -22.95
CA TYR A 142 -5.90 28.07 -21.82
C TYR A 142 -5.17 28.79 -20.67
N ASP A 143 -3.97 29.31 -20.95
CA ASP A 143 -3.29 30.19 -20.00
C ASP A 143 -4.02 31.54 -19.91
N PHE A 144 -4.04 32.11 -18.71
CA PHE A 144 -4.73 33.37 -18.49
C PHE A 144 -3.97 34.34 -17.61
N ASP A 145 -4.30 35.62 -17.77
CA ASP A 145 -3.87 36.73 -16.90
C ASP A 145 -5.12 37.55 -16.53
N ALA A 146 -5.49 37.48 -15.24
CA ALA A 146 -6.70 38.09 -14.69
C ALA A 146 -6.35 39.17 -13.67
N ARG A 147 -7.10 40.29 -13.70
CA ARG A 147 -6.99 41.40 -12.74
C ARG A 147 -8.20 41.46 -11.86
N GLY A 148 -8.02 41.82 -10.57
CA GLY A 148 -9.09 41.84 -9.59
C GLY A 148 -9.72 40.47 -9.42
N ALA A 149 -8.89 39.43 -9.43
CA ALA A 149 -9.32 38.04 -9.54
C ALA A 149 -9.80 37.47 -8.19
N LYS A 150 -10.99 36.87 -8.19
CA LYS A 150 -11.48 36.00 -7.15
C LYS A 150 -11.62 34.63 -7.76
N PHE A 151 -10.91 33.64 -7.26
CA PHE A 151 -10.97 32.31 -7.85
C PHE A 151 -11.17 31.22 -6.81
N VAL A 152 -11.90 30.21 -7.21
CA VAL A 152 -12.23 29.03 -6.41
C VAL A 152 -11.71 27.80 -7.12
N ILE A 153 -10.95 27.00 -6.42
CA ILE A 153 -10.43 25.74 -6.93
C ILE A 153 -11.12 24.62 -6.15
N ASP A 154 -11.86 23.78 -6.87
CA ASP A 154 -12.57 22.65 -6.29
C ASP A 154 -11.62 21.62 -5.64
N ALA A 155 -12.11 20.96 -4.62
CA ALA A 155 -11.37 19.91 -3.89
C ALA A 155 -10.91 18.76 -4.80
N SER A 156 -11.62 18.48 -5.88
CA SER A 156 -11.24 17.44 -6.86
C SER A 156 -9.92 17.75 -7.58
N ARG A 157 -9.58 19.03 -7.76
CA ARG A 157 -8.34 19.49 -8.39
C ARG A 157 -7.14 19.54 -7.44
N THR A 158 -7.33 19.20 -6.19
CA THR A 158 -6.28 19.15 -5.17
C THR A 158 -5.74 17.73 -4.92
N GLY A 159 -5.88 16.83 -5.90
CA GLY A 159 -5.43 15.46 -5.79
C GLY A 159 -6.26 14.59 -4.83
N GLY A 160 -7.50 14.99 -4.55
CA GLY A 160 -8.42 14.25 -3.67
C GLY A 160 -8.06 14.26 -2.19
N THR A 161 -7.09 15.07 -1.80
CA THR A 161 -6.62 15.18 -0.41
C THR A 161 -7.28 16.33 0.36
N SER A 162 -7.78 17.35 -0.32
CA SER A 162 -8.58 18.41 0.29
C SER A 162 -10.07 18.01 0.38
N LEU A 163 -10.69 18.35 1.50
CA LEU A 163 -12.13 18.13 1.71
C LEU A 163 -12.97 19.39 1.41
N GLN A 164 -12.31 20.51 1.09
CA GLN A 164 -12.95 21.79 0.82
C GLN A 164 -12.30 22.49 -0.36
N ALA A 165 -13.07 23.35 -1.03
CA ALA A 165 -12.55 24.20 -2.09
C ALA A 165 -11.58 25.26 -1.51
N MET A 166 -10.57 25.59 -2.28
CA MET A 166 -9.63 26.69 -1.98
C MET A 166 -10.12 27.96 -2.64
N ARG A 167 -10.17 29.03 -1.88
CA ARG A 167 -10.66 30.36 -2.32
C ARG A 167 -9.53 31.36 -2.23
N PHE A 168 -9.34 32.12 -3.31
CA PHE A 168 -8.36 33.18 -3.41
C PHE A 168 -9.02 34.48 -3.83
N SER A 169 -8.52 35.57 -3.30
CA SER A 169 -8.80 36.91 -3.80
C SER A 169 -7.45 37.60 -4.01
N ALA A 170 -7.13 38.06 -5.22
CA ALA A 170 -5.82 38.60 -5.56
C ALA A 170 -5.94 39.80 -6.51
N ALA A 171 -5.03 40.75 -6.41
CA ALA A 171 -4.96 41.87 -7.33
C ALA A 171 -4.71 41.39 -8.77
N ARG A 172 -3.93 40.34 -8.94
CA ARG A 172 -3.65 39.70 -10.23
C ARG A 172 -3.50 38.20 -10.06
N ALA A 173 -4.03 37.42 -11.00
CA ALA A 173 -3.82 35.97 -11.09
C ALA A 173 -3.41 35.58 -12.49
N ARG A 174 -2.38 34.76 -12.62
CA ARG A 174 -1.86 34.25 -13.89
C ARG A 174 -1.79 32.73 -13.85
N ARG A 175 -2.18 32.10 -14.93
CA ARG A 175 -2.02 30.67 -15.14
C ARG A 175 -1.03 30.43 -16.28
N ASN A 176 -0.08 29.55 -16.06
CA ASN A 176 0.83 29.04 -17.06
C ASN A 176 0.87 27.51 -16.92
N GLY A 177 0.15 26.80 -17.77
CA GLY A 177 -0.05 25.36 -17.71
C GLY A 177 -0.63 24.90 -16.38
N LYS A 178 0.16 24.18 -15.58
CA LYS A 178 -0.27 23.65 -14.26
C LYS A 178 -0.02 24.60 -13.09
N VAL A 179 0.58 25.74 -13.34
CA VAL A 179 0.95 26.69 -12.29
C VAL A 179 0.00 27.88 -12.33
N ILE A 180 -0.63 28.20 -11.19
CA ILE A 180 -1.41 29.43 -11.00
C ILE A 180 -0.62 30.32 -10.02
N GLU A 181 -0.26 31.50 -10.46
CA GLU A 181 0.39 32.53 -9.65
C GLU A 181 -0.63 33.62 -9.32
N ALA A 182 -0.58 34.13 -8.11
CA ALA A 182 -1.43 35.22 -7.65
C ALA A 182 -0.59 36.23 -6.84
N ASP A 183 -0.82 37.50 -7.07
CA ASP A 183 -0.09 38.59 -6.42
C ASP A 183 -1.03 39.39 -5.52
N ASP A 184 -0.54 39.76 -4.34
CA ASP A 184 -1.21 40.61 -3.34
C ASP A 184 -2.66 40.17 -3.05
N GLY A 185 -2.79 39.20 -2.17
CA GLY A 185 -4.10 38.60 -1.96
C GLY A 185 -4.31 37.93 -0.63
N ILE A 186 -5.42 37.22 -0.59
CA ILE A 186 -5.90 36.46 0.54
C ILE A 186 -6.26 35.05 0.07
N PHE A 187 -5.89 34.08 0.85
CA PHE A 187 -6.25 32.70 0.69
C PHE A 187 -7.12 32.24 1.88
N THR A 188 -8.20 31.55 1.62
CA THR A 188 -9.03 30.92 2.65
C THR A 188 -9.69 29.65 2.11
N THR A 189 -10.08 28.78 3.01
CA THR A 189 -10.90 27.59 2.72
C THR A 189 -12.31 27.73 3.28
N CYS A 190 -12.56 28.84 3.98
CA CYS A 190 -13.85 29.20 4.52
C CYS A 190 -14.78 29.68 3.41
N ASP A 191 -16.03 29.22 3.41
CA ASP A 191 -17.07 29.63 2.46
C ASP A 191 -17.96 30.75 2.97
N LEU A 192 -17.71 31.24 4.18
CA LEU A 192 -18.42 32.36 4.74
C LEU A 192 -18.00 33.70 4.12
N VAL A 193 -18.91 34.65 4.07
CA VAL A 193 -18.64 36.02 3.57
C VAL A 193 -17.50 36.66 4.38
N THR A 194 -17.48 36.48 5.69
CA THR A 194 -16.38 36.87 6.57
C THR A 194 -15.71 35.59 7.08
N PRO A 195 -14.54 35.24 6.56
CA PRO A 195 -13.86 33.99 6.96
C PRO A 195 -13.44 34.02 8.43
N HIS A 196 -13.59 32.89 9.13
CA HIS A 196 -13.03 32.72 10.49
C HIS A 196 -11.51 32.80 10.52
N GLY A 197 -10.88 32.39 9.42
CA GLY A 197 -9.44 32.41 9.23
C GLY A 197 -9.08 32.55 7.75
N ASP A 198 -8.06 33.34 7.51
CA ASP A 198 -7.48 33.53 6.19
C ASP A 198 -5.96 33.70 6.29
N ILE A 199 -5.31 33.66 5.14
CA ILE A 199 -3.87 33.90 5.01
C ILE A 199 -3.66 34.96 3.95
N GLY A 200 -3.26 36.17 4.37
CA GLY A 200 -2.81 37.19 3.47
C GLY A 200 -1.44 36.84 2.90
N PHE A 201 -1.19 37.13 1.64
CA PHE A 201 0.08 36.85 0.99
C PHE A 201 0.49 38.01 0.04
N SER A 202 1.80 38.16 -0.17
CA SER A 202 2.30 39.05 -1.24
C SER A 202 2.40 38.34 -2.58
N SER A 203 2.65 37.05 -2.58
CA SER A 203 2.64 36.18 -3.76
C SER A 203 2.24 34.77 -3.36
N ALA A 204 1.37 34.17 -4.17
CA ALA A 204 0.96 32.79 -4.06
C ALA A 204 1.31 32.05 -5.36
N MET A 205 1.79 30.83 -5.25
CA MET A 205 2.02 29.92 -6.38
C MET A 205 1.34 28.59 -6.06
N LEU A 206 0.34 28.26 -6.82
CA LEU A 206 -0.33 26.97 -6.77
C LEU A 206 0.15 26.09 -7.91
N ILE A 207 0.80 24.99 -7.58
CA ILE A 207 1.16 23.94 -8.54
C ILE A 207 0.09 22.86 -8.40
N ALA A 208 -0.75 22.71 -9.42
CA ALA A 208 -1.90 21.80 -9.39
C ALA A 208 -1.48 20.39 -8.99
N ASP A 209 -2.27 19.76 -8.12
CA ASP A 209 -2.03 18.42 -7.58
C ASP A 209 -0.71 18.24 -6.80
N GLU A 210 0.02 19.30 -6.54
CA GLU A 210 1.32 19.18 -5.89
C GLU A 210 1.43 19.98 -4.60
N ARG A 211 1.34 21.33 -4.67
CA ARG A 211 1.52 22.21 -3.52
C ARG A 211 1.02 23.63 -3.73
N LEU A 212 0.74 24.31 -2.63
CA LEU A 212 0.54 25.75 -2.56
C LEU A 212 1.74 26.39 -1.83
N ILE A 213 2.36 27.40 -2.43
CA ILE A 213 3.45 28.18 -1.86
C ILE A 213 2.98 29.62 -1.66
N LEU A 214 3.09 30.14 -0.44
CA LEU A 214 2.73 31.50 -0.09
C LEU A 214 3.95 32.25 0.43
N ARG A 215 4.22 33.43 -0.12
CA ARG A 215 5.26 34.33 0.34
C ARG A 215 4.68 35.42 1.23
N ASN A 216 5.39 35.75 2.30
CA ASN A 216 4.98 36.72 3.32
C ASN A 216 3.56 36.40 3.84
N ALA A 217 3.33 35.12 4.14
CA ALA A 217 2.06 34.62 4.62
C ALA A 217 1.72 35.21 5.99
N LYS A 218 0.64 35.94 6.08
CA LYS A 218 0.10 36.54 7.30
C LYS A 218 -1.14 35.75 7.70
N ILE A 219 -1.01 34.85 8.68
CA ILE A 219 -2.13 34.07 9.19
C ILE A 219 -3.00 34.97 10.05
N ARG A 220 -4.27 35.08 9.71
CA ARG A 220 -5.25 35.91 10.40
C ARG A 220 -6.41 35.09 10.92
N ARG A 221 -6.92 35.49 12.09
CA ARG A 221 -8.13 34.94 12.67
C ARG A 221 -9.09 36.12 12.97
N TYR A 222 -10.26 36.10 12.38
CA TYR A 222 -11.19 37.23 12.44
C TYR A 222 -10.46 38.55 12.16
N GLU A 223 -9.76 38.61 11.01
CA GLU A 223 -8.96 39.75 10.53
C GLU A 223 -7.76 40.17 11.39
N ARG A 224 -7.56 39.56 12.59
CA ARG A 224 -6.41 39.83 13.45
C ARG A 224 -5.24 38.89 13.07
N GLN A 225 -4.08 39.48 12.79
CA GLN A 225 -2.88 38.71 12.50
C GLN A 225 -2.41 37.98 13.77
N VAL A 226 -2.34 36.64 13.69
CA VAL A 226 -1.86 35.76 14.76
C VAL A 226 -0.44 35.28 14.52
N ALA A 227 -0.01 35.19 13.24
CA ALA A 227 1.34 34.76 12.88
C ALA A 227 1.74 35.32 11.52
N ALA A 228 3.07 35.35 11.25
CA ALA A 228 3.61 35.66 9.94
C ALA A 228 4.73 34.66 9.61
N ILE A 229 4.73 34.14 8.39
CA ILE A 229 5.70 33.16 7.89
C ILE A 229 6.18 33.66 6.53
N ARG A 230 7.49 33.85 6.41
CA ARG A 230 8.06 34.43 5.18
C ARG A 230 7.86 33.55 3.95
N HIS A 231 8.02 32.25 4.10
CA HIS A 231 7.86 31.24 3.03
C HIS A 231 7.08 30.07 3.57
N LEU A 232 5.84 29.95 3.18
CA LEU A 232 4.93 28.92 3.63
C LEU A 232 4.62 27.99 2.47
N SER A 233 4.78 26.68 2.64
CA SER A 233 4.47 25.67 1.65
C SER A 233 3.52 24.63 2.20
N VAL A 234 2.42 24.41 1.48
CA VAL A 234 1.37 23.44 1.81
C VAL A 234 1.38 22.35 0.76
N PRO A 235 1.72 21.13 1.10
CA PRO A 235 1.61 19.99 0.16
C PRO A 235 0.14 19.64 -0.06
N LEU A 236 -0.25 19.43 -1.33
CA LEU A 236 -1.61 19.06 -1.71
C LEU A 236 -1.75 17.56 -2.02
N LYS A 237 -0.70 16.94 -2.53
CA LYS A 237 -0.70 15.52 -2.97
C LYS A 237 -0.18 14.54 -1.93
N GLU A 238 0.81 14.93 -1.16
CA GLU A 238 1.44 14.02 -0.20
C GLU A 238 0.76 14.12 1.17
N LYS A 239 0.34 13.00 1.72
CA LYS A 239 0.03 12.86 3.14
C LYS A 239 1.32 12.98 3.96
N ARG A 240 1.92 14.16 3.99
CA ARG A 240 3.10 14.39 4.81
C ARG A 240 2.72 14.57 6.27
N PRO A 241 3.49 13.97 7.17
CA PRO A 241 3.36 14.27 8.58
C PRO A 241 3.69 15.75 8.83
N GLY A 242 2.78 16.47 9.45
CA GLY A 242 2.95 17.87 9.81
C GLY A 242 1.74 18.69 9.44
N GLY A 243 0.77 18.73 10.35
CA GLY A 243 -0.27 19.76 10.28
C GLY A 243 0.35 21.13 10.53
N TRP A 244 -0.25 22.18 9.99
CA TRP A 244 0.11 23.59 10.24
C TRP A 244 0.01 24.00 11.71
N LEU A 245 -0.76 23.25 12.47
CA LEU A 245 -1.07 23.58 13.84
C LEU A 245 -0.35 22.62 14.79
N PRO A 246 0.18 23.13 15.89
CA PRO A 246 0.90 22.30 16.83
C PRO A 246 -0.02 21.26 17.48
N ALA A 247 0.53 20.07 17.71
CA ALA A 247 -0.09 19.05 18.54
C ALA A 247 0.38 19.19 19.99
N PHE A 248 -0.54 19.00 20.92
CA PHE A 248 -0.30 19.09 22.36
C PHE A 248 -0.64 17.75 23.01
N GLY A 249 0.05 17.42 24.07
CA GLY A 249 -0.31 16.22 24.80
C GLY A 249 0.58 15.96 26.00
N ARG A 250 0.34 14.78 26.57
CA ARG A 250 1.15 14.24 27.65
C ARG A 250 1.25 12.74 27.49
N THR A 251 2.46 12.21 27.53
CA THR A 251 2.70 10.77 27.60
C THR A 251 3.62 10.44 28.77
N ASN A 252 3.66 9.18 29.18
CA ASN A 252 4.58 8.74 30.22
C ASN A 252 6.04 8.91 29.79
N GLU A 253 6.31 8.76 28.51
CA GLU A 253 7.64 8.81 27.95
C GLU A 253 8.12 10.24 27.69
N GLU A 254 7.27 11.11 27.17
CA GLU A 254 7.64 12.46 26.75
C GLU A 254 7.36 13.53 27.82
N GLY A 255 6.48 13.22 28.79
CA GLY A 255 5.89 14.22 29.67
C GLY A 255 4.89 15.09 28.92
N TYR A 256 4.69 16.32 29.31
CA TYR A 256 3.97 17.30 28.49
C TYR A 256 4.76 17.60 27.22
N PHE A 257 4.07 17.73 26.09
CA PHE A 257 4.73 18.04 24.84
C PHE A 257 3.94 19.03 23.97
N VAL A 258 4.68 19.74 23.14
CA VAL A 258 4.20 20.55 22.02
C VAL A 258 5.03 20.17 20.80
N LYS A 259 4.37 19.72 19.73
CA LYS A 259 5.02 19.33 18.48
C LYS A 259 4.49 20.16 17.34
N ALA A 260 5.37 20.83 16.63
CA ALA A 260 5.01 21.71 15.51
C ALA A 260 5.85 21.37 14.29
N ALA A 261 5.23 21.51 13.11
CA ALA A 261 5.92 21.38 11.84
C ALA A 261 5.49 22.51 10.89
N ILE A 262 6.47 23.19 10.30
CA ILE A 262 6.24 24.33 9.41
C ILE A 262 6.83 24.02 8.04
N GLY A 263 5.98 24.01 7.02
CA GLY A 263 6.40 23.89 5.63
C GLY A 263 6.95 25.20 5.11
N TYR A 264 8.04 25.12 4.37
CA TYR A 264 8.64 26.25 3.67
C TYR A 264 9.02 25.86 2.23
N ALA A 265 9.19 26.86 1.36
CA ALA A 265 9.75 26.68 0.03
C ALA A 265 10.61 27.88 -0.34
N VAL A 266 11.91 27.68 -0.42
CA VAL A 266 12.84 28.74 -0.89
C VAL A 266 12.64 28.98 -2.39
N ALA A 267 12.42 27.90 -3.14
CA ALA A 267 12.02 27.90 -4.54
C ALA A 267 10.99 26.80 -4.77
N ALA A 268 10.30 26.82 -5.91
CA ALA A 268 9.31 25.79 -6.27
C ALA A 268 9.88 24.37 -6.26
N GLN A 269 11.16 24.24 -6.68
CA GLN A 269 11.87 22.95 -6.72
C GLN A 269 12.51 22.55 -5.38
N LEU A 270 12.49 23.44 -4.36
CA LEU A 270 13.15 23.26 -3.08
C LEU A 270 12.19 23.44 -1.89
N PRO A 271 11.12 22.63 -1.81
CA PRO A 271 10.22 22.66 -0.65
C PRO A 271 10.83 21.91 0.53
N GLY A 272 10.56 22.38 1.73
CA GLY A 272 11.03 21.76 2.95
C GLY A 272 10.03 21.84 4.09
N LEU A 273 10.36 21.15 5.19
CA LEU A 273 9.61 21.13 6.43
C LEU A 273 10.59 21.24 7.60
N LEU A 274 10.34 22.17 8.48
CA LEU A 274 11.00 22.29 9.79
C LEU A 274 10.08 21.73 10.85
N ARG A 275 10.64 20.93 11.75
CA ARG A 275 9.93 20.35 12.89
C ARG A 275 10.62 20.76 14.19
N VAL A 276 9.80 21.09 15.18
CA VAL A 276 10.23 21.38 16.52
C VAL A 276 9.32 20.63 17.48
N ASP A 277 9.89 19.73 18.25
CA ASP A 277 9.21 18.94 19.28
C ASP A 277 9.77 19.37 20.65
N LEU A 278 8.93 19.99 21.47
CA LEU A 278 9.26 20.39 22.82
C LEU A 278 8.65 19.37 23.78
N MET A 279 9.45 18.66 24.53
CA MET A 279 9.01 17.58 25.42
C MET A 279 9.62 17.75 26.81
N GLU A 280 8.77 17.75 27.82
CA GLU A 280 9.17 17.98 29.23
C GLU A 280 10.26 16.99 29.70
N ARG A 281 10.12 15.72 29.36
CA ARG A 281 11.01 14.66 29.80
C ARG A 281 12.16 14.39 28.85
N LYS A 282 11.90 14.42 27.56
CA LYS A 282 12.91 14.09 26.54
C LYS A 282 13.74 15.29 26.10
N GLY A 283 13.24 16.51 26.29
CA GLY A 283 13.89 17.71 25.81
C GLY A 283 13.42 18.18 24.46
N ILE A 284 14.32 18.71 23.64
CA ILE A 284 13.99 19.35 22.37
C ILE A 284 14.38 18.43 21.21
N GLY A 285 13.41 18.11 20.36
CA GLY A 285 13.62 17.44 19.09
C GLY A 285 13.57 18.44 17.94
N LEU A 286 14.56 18.38 17.06
CA LEU A 286 14.63 19.21 15.85
C LEU A 286 14.60 18.32 14.62
N GLY A 287 13.76 18.70 13.65
CA GLY A 287 13.62 17.98 12.41
C GLY A 287 13.72 18.88 11.19
N PHE A 288 14.29 18.33 10.14
CA PHE A 288 14.45 18.98 8.85
C PHE A 288 14.15 17.98 7.74
N ASP A 289 13.25 18.34 6.83
CA ASP A 289 12.88 17.50 5.67
C ASP A 289 12.95 18.39 4.42
N GLN A 290 13.91 18.15 3.56
CA GLN A 290 14.14 18.92 2.35
C GLN A 290 13.99 18.05 1.12
N VAL A 291 13.13 18.46 0.22
CA VAL A 291 13.01 17.88 -1.13
C VAL A 291 13.69 18.81 -2.12
N TYR A 292 14.33 18.22 -3.12
CA TYR A 292 14.90 18.95 -4.24
C TYR A 292 14.64 18.24 -5.57
N ARG A 293 14.56 19.01 -6.64
CA ARG A 293 14.35 18.52 -8.00
C ARG A 293 15.20 19.30 -8.98
N TYR A 294 15.80 18.59 -9.90
CA TYR A 294 16.48 19.18 -11.08
C TYR A 294 15.64 18.93 -12.32
N LEU A 295 15.46 19.96 -13.13
CA LEU A 295 14.73 19.93 -14.39
C LEU A 295 15.68 20.26 -15.53
N GLY A 296 16.73 19.48 -15.73
CA GLY A 296 17.72 19.68 -16.79
C GLY A 296 17.83 18.47 -17.72
N ALA A 297 18.90 18.40 -18.50
CA ALA A 297 19.18 17.30 -19.43
C ALA A 297 19.28 15.94 -18.71
N SER A 298 19.59 15.93 -17.43
CA SER A 298 19.61 14.74 -16.56
C SER A 298 18.69 14.99 -15.36
N PRO A 299 17.36 14.80 -15.50
CA PRO A 299 16.42 15.09 -14.45
C PRO A 299 16.67 14.20 -13.23
N GLY A 300 16.57 14.78 -12.06
CA GLY A 300 16.78 14.09 -10.79
C GLY A 300 15.96 14.70 -9.68
N ALA A 301 15.69 13.90 -8.66
CA ALA A 301 14.98 14.31 -7.47
C ALA A 301 15.58 13.65 -6.23
N GLY A 302 15.48 14.31 -5.09
CA GLY A 302 15.92 13.71 -3.85
C GLY A 302 15.23 14.31 -2.65
N ARG A 303 15.44 13.65 -1.52
CA ARG A 303 14.89 14.01 -0.22
C ARG A 303 15.92 13.76 0.87
N LEU A 304 16.10 14.73 1.74
CA LEU A 304 16.89 14.62 2.97
C LEU A 304 15.97 14.85 4.16
N VAL A 305 15.88 13.87 5.03
CA VAL A 305 15.17 13.96 6.30
C VAL A 305 16.20 13.81 7.42
N VAL A 306 16.25 14.77 8.32
CA VAL A 306 17.05 14.70 9.54
C VAL A 306 16.12 14.99 10.72
N TYR A 307 16.17 14.15 11.72
CA TYR A 307 15.53 14.38 12.99
C TYR A 307 16.53 14.05 14.10
N ASP A 308 16.65 14.94 15.05
CA ASP A 308 17.62 14.84 16.15
C ASP A 308 16.94 15.17 17.47
N LEU A 309 17.11 14.31 18.46
CA LEU A 309 16.57 14.45 19.79
C LEU A 309 17.58 13.93 20.80
N GLN A 310 18.05 14.82 21.66
CA GLN A 310 18.76 14.41 22.87
C GLN A 310 17.74 14.10 23.94
N ASP A 311 17.59 12.81 24.26
CA ASP A 311 16.69 12.37 25.34
C ASP A 311 17.35 12.62 26.71
N ASN A 312 17.02 13.76 27.32
CA ASN A 312 17.56 14.18 28.59
C ASN A 312 17.17 13.23 29.73
N ASN A 313 16.05 12.52 29.61
CA ASN A 313 15.60 11.59 30.63
C ASN A 313 16.50 10.35 30.73
N ARG A 314 17.22 10.01 29.65
CA ARG A 314 18.06 8.80 29.56
C ARG A 314 19.48 9.07 29.18
N GLY A 315 19.83 10.30 28.82
CA GLY A 315 21.16 10.65 28.32
C GLY A 315 21.48 9.98 26.98
N VAL A 316 20.44 9.63 26.16
CA VAL A 316 20.58 8.94 24.90
C VAL A 316 20.22 9.85 23.73
N HIS A 317 21.02 9.78 22.69
CA HIS A 317 20.82 10.53 21.47
C HIS A 317 19.99 9.73 20.47
N ASN A 318 18.77 10.18 20.17
CA ASN A 318 17.89 9.60 19.19
C ASN A 318 18.00 10.40 17.88
N ARG A 319 18.54 9.77 16.87
CA ARG A 319 18.76 10.39 15.56
C ARG A 319 18.15 9.56 14.45
N ASN A 320 17.48 10.26 13.52
CA ASN A 320 17.00 9.66 12.28
C ASN A 320 17.51 10.51 11.12
N VAL A 321 18.28 9.90 10.23
CA VAL A 321 18.77 10.53 9.00
C VAL A 321 18.37 9.65 7.83
N ARG A 322 17.59 10.19 6.92
CA ARG A 322 17.19 9.52 5.68
C ARG A 322 17.52 10.37 4.49
N PHE A 323 18.22 9.80 3.56
CA PHE A 323 18.56 10.41 2.29
C PHE A 323 18.12 9.52 1.14
N GLU A 324 17.42 10.09 0.18
CA GLU A 324 16.99 9.43 -1.05
C GLU A 324 17.34 10.32 -2.22
N HIS A 325 17.90 9.74 -3.27
CA HIS A 325 18.21 10.44 -4.51
C HIS A 325 17.98 9.52 -5.69
N GLU A 326 17.28 10.03 -6.69
CA GLU A 326 17.07 9.36 -7.97
C GLU A 326 17.48 10.32 -9.08
N GLN A 327 18.27 9.84 -10.04
CA GLN A 327 18.71 10.62 -11.19
C GLN A 327 18.83 9.72 -12.41
N ARG A 328 18.36 10.23 -13.53
CA ARG A 328 18.54 9.58 -14.81
C ARG A 328 19.65 10.27 -15.61
N VAL A 329 20.65 9.48 -16.00
CA VAL A 329 21.79 9.94 -16.81
C VAL A 329 21.86 9.07 -18.07
N GLY A 330 21.42 9.60 -19.20
CA GLY A 330 21.29 8.81 -20.42
C GLY A 330 20.31 7.64 -20.25
N GLU A 331 20.81 6.40 -20.47
CA GLU A 331 20.02 5.17 -20.30
C GLU A 331 20.08 4.61 -18.86
N LEU A 332 20.84 5.22 -17.97
CA LEU A 332 21.06 4.72 -16.61
C LEU A 332 20.20 5.47 -15.62
N ASP A 333 19.49 4.72 -14.78
CA ASP A 333 18.76 5.21 -13.61
C ASP A 333 19.61 4.94 -12.35
N PHE A 334 20.03 6.00 -11.70
CA PHE A 334 20.78 5.96 -10.43
C PHE A 334 19.82 6.16 -9.26
N ARG A 335 19.93 5.33 -8.26
CA ARG A 335 19.20 5.46 -7.01
C ARG A 335 20.13 5.31 -5.82
N LEU A 336 20.11 6.30 -4.96
CA LEU A 336 20.84 6.29 -3.70
C LEU A 336 19.83 6.37 -2.56
N ASN A 337 19.98 5.51 -1.59
CA ASN A 337 19.19 5.56 -0.36
C ASN A 337 20.10 5.36 0.86
N SER A 338 19.89 6.15 1.88
CA SER A 338 20.53 5.99 3.17
C SER A 338 19.50 6.23 4.25
N ASP A 339 19.32 5.27 5.13
CA ASP A 339 18.42 5.36 6.28
C ASP A 339 19.22 4.97 7.53
N GLN A 340 19.30 5.85 8.50
CA GLN A 340 19.94 5.60 9.77
C GLN A 340 19.00 6.05 10.87
N SER A 341 18.65 5.15 11.77
CA SER A 341 17.85 5.48 12.94
C SER A 341 18.43 4.89 14.20
N SER A 342 18.34 5.64 15.30
CA SER A 342 18.61 5.18 16.64
C SER A 342 17.45 5.58 17.55
N ASN A 343 16.94 4.64 18.34
CA ASN A 343 15.82 4.87 19.23
C ASN A 343 16.12 4.28 20.62
N SER A 344 15.73 5.00 21.64
CA SER A 344 15.74 4.52 23.02
C SER A 344 14.31 4.33 23.52
N TYR A 345 14.08 3.31 24.34
CA TYR A 345 12.77 2.98 24.90
C TYR A 345 12.81 2.94 26.42
N GLN A 346 11.72 3.35 27.04
CA GLN A 346 11.64 3.47 28.51
C GLN A 346 11.74 2.13 29.24
N SER A 347 11.14 1.09 28.68
CA SER A 347 11.15 -0.25 29.24
C SER A 347 12.31 -1.12 28.78
N ALA A 348 13.07 -0.67 27.80
CA ALA A 348 14.18 -1.43 27.24
C ALA A 348 15.49 -1.00 27.88
N ILE A 349 16.20 -1.96 28.46
CA ILE A 349 17.58 -1.81 28.89
C ILE A 349 18.49 -1.46 27.69
N SER A 350 17.99 -1.65 26.45
CA SER A 350 18.73 -1.45 25.21
C SER A 350 17.98 -0.57 24.21
N GLY A 351 18.64 0.39 23.61
CA GLY A 351 18.18 1.07 22.42
C GLY A 351 18.28 0.20 21.17
N SER A 352 17.49 0.50 20.13
CA SER A 352 17.62 -0.10 18.81
C SER A 352 18.37 0.85 17.88
N GLN A 353 19.24 0.29 17.06
CA GLN A 353 19.94 1.03 16.01
C GLN A 353 19.72 0.29 14.68
N THR A 354 19.34 1.02 13.65
CA THR A 354 19.27 0.52 12.29
C THR A 354 19.99 1.46 11.36
N ARG A 355 20.67 0.88 10.39
CA ARG A 355 21.30 1.61 9.29
C ARG A 355 21.13 0.79 8.02
N SER A 356 20.70 1.43 6.96
CA SER A 356 20.61 0.83 5.63
C SER A 356 21.09 1.84 4.60
N ASN A 357 22.13 1.49 3.86
CA ASN A 357 22.61 2.29 2.73
C ASN A 357 22.47 1.45 1.47
N GLY A 358 21.97 2.06 0.40
CA GLY A 358 21.77 1.40 -0.87
C GLY A 358 22.21 2.28 -2.04
N ILE A 359 22.83 1.63 -3.01
CA ILE A 359 23.15 2.21 -4.32
C ILE A 359 22.61 1.26 -5.36
N THR A 360 21.81 1.75 -6.28
CA THR A 360 21.29 0.93 -7.38
C THR A 360 21.50 1.68 -8.69
N VAL A 361 22.06 1.00 -9.68
CA VAL A 361 22.22 1.50 -11.04
C VAL A 361 21.51 0.53 -11.97
N LEU A 362 20.54 1.04 -12.73
CA LEU A 362 19.69 0.25 -13.61
C LEU A 362 19.81 0.76 -15.04
N ARG A 363 19.91 -0.15 -15.99
CA ARG A 363 19.69 0.13 -17.42
C ARG A 363 18.61 -0.82 -17.93
N GLN A 364 17.53 -0.27 -18.43
CA GLN A 364 16.38 -1.03 -18.94
C GLN A 364 16.41 -1.15 -20.48
N SER A 365 17.58 -1.25 -21.07
CA SER A 365 17.71 -1.42 -22.52
C SER A 365 17.26 -2.81 -22.98
N PRO A 366 16.36 -2.93 -23.97
CA PRO A 366 15.92 -4.21 -24.49
C PRO A 366 17.12 -5.01 -25.04
N GLY A 367 17.33 -6.21 -24.52
CA GLY A 367 18.42 -7.11 -24.93
C GLY A 367 19.73 -6.97 -24.17
N ARG A 368 19.95 -5.88 -23.44
CA ARG A 368 21.14 -5.65 -22.60
C ARG A 368 20.79 -5.00 -21.26
N PRO A 369 19.84 -5.51 -20.50
CA PRO A 369 19.54 -4.95 -19.19
C PRO A 369 20.75 -5.09 -18.28
N PHE A 370 21.00 -4.06 -17.48
CA PHE A 370 22.07 -4.05 -16.49
C PHE A 370 21.48 -3.64 -15.14
N ASN A 371 21.92 -4.31 -14.09
CA ASN A 371 21.57 -3.95 -12.71
C ASN A 371 22.82 -4.08 -11.84
N LEU A 372 23.14 -3.03 -11.13
CA LEU A 372 24.12 -3.03 -10.04
C LEU A 372 23.40 -2.58 -8.78
N SER A 373 23.43 -3.38 -7.74
CA SER A 373 22.86 -3.06 -6.45
C SER A 373 23.85 -3.34 -5.33
N PHE A 374 24.10 -2.35 -4.52
CA PHE A 374 24.88 -2.48 -3.29
C PHE A 374 23.98 -2.07 -2.12
N VAL A 375 23.91 -2.92 -1.11
CA VAL A 375 23.16 -2.67 0.12
C VAL A 375 24.04 -2.99 1.31
N ASP A 376 24.17 -2.05 2.25
CA ASP A 376 24.89 -2.21 3.52
C ASP A 376 23.90 -1.94 4.65
N GLY A 377 23.54 -2.96 5.41
CA GLY A 377 22.57 -2.92 6.49
C GLY A 377 23.21 -3.25 7.84
N LEU A 378 22.80 -2.56 8.87
CA LEU A 378 23.13 -2.84 10.27
C LEU A 378 21.86 -2.70 11.09
N SER A 379 21.56 -3.69 11.89
CA SER A 379 20.46 -3.63 12.84
C SER A 379 20.89 -4.27 14.16
N GLY A 380 20.36 -3.77 15.26
CA GLY A 380 20.66 -4.38 16.53
C GLY A 380 20.38 -3.50 17.73
N SER A 381 20.70 -4.05 18.88
CA SER A 381 20.60 -3.41 20.18
C SER A 381 22.00 -3.24 20.79
N SER A 382 22.04 -2.75 22.02
CA SER A 382 23.29 -2.67 22.80
C SER A 382 23.93 -4.05 23.00
N PHE A 383 23.14 -5.14 23.01
CA PHE A 383 23.61 -6.50 23.33
C PHE A 383 23.82 -7.38 22.10
N ALA A 384 23.16 -7.07 21.01
CA ALA A 384 23.27 -7.85 19.78
C ALA A 384 23.15 -6.96 18.54
N LYS A 385 24.11 -7.08 17.63
CA LYS A 385 24.12 -6.37 16.35
C LYS A 385 24.25 -7.37 15.22
N SER A 386 23.44 -7.18 14.20
CA SER A 386 23.52 -7.94 12.94
C SER A 386 23.72 -6.97 11.79
N GLY A 387 24.74 -7.20 11.00
CA GLY A 387 25.01 -6.42 9.80
C GLY A 387 25.03 -7.34 8.56
N SER A 388 24.54 -6.82 7.47
CA SER A 388 24.59 -7.48 6.16
C SER A 388 25.11 -6.52 5.11
N ARG A 389 25.96 -7.02 4.24
CA ARG A 389 26.46 -6.31 3.07
C ARG A 389 26.21 -7.16 1.84
N THR A 390 25.49 -6.63 0.89
CA THR A 390 25.19 -7.34 -0.35
C THR A 390 25.56 -6.46 -1.54
N LEU A 391 26.44 -6.99 -2.39
CA LEU A 391 26.69 -6.46 -3.71
C LEU A 391 26.12 -7.44 -4.73
N THR A 392 25.24 -6.98 -5.60
CA THR A 392 24.71 -7.79 -6.70
C THR A 392 24.90 -7.02 -7.98
N THR A 393 25.48 -7.66 -8.98
CA THR A 393 25.51 -7.14 -10.35
C THR A 393 24.94 -8.19 -11.29
N SER A 394 24.15 -7.74 -12.25
CA SER A 394 23.62 -8.61 -13.31
C SER A 394 23.65 -7.90 -14.65
N GLN A 395 24.06 -8.64 -15.66
CA GLN A 395 24.09 -8.19 -17.04
C GLN A 395 23.29 -9.18 -17.90
N GLY A 396 22.24 -8.67 -18.53
CA GLY A 396 21.52 -9.42 -19.55
C GLY A 396 22.27 -9.39 -20.88
N PHE A 397 22.11 -10.43 -21.65
CA PHE A 397 22.63 -10.54 -23.01
C PHE A 397 21.60 -11.22 -23.92
N LYS A 398 21.72 -10.95 -25.20
CA LYS A 398 20.93 -11.57 -26.24
C LYS A 398 21.89 -12.10 -27.32
N LEU A 399 21.77 -13.36 -27.68
CA LEU A 399 22.56 -14.04 -28.68
C LEU A 399 21.62 -14.44 -29.83
N GLY A 400 21.68 -13.70 -30.93
CA GLY A 400 20.72 -13.85 -32.02
C GLY A 400 19.29 -13.52 -31.57
N ASN A 401 18.32 -14.10 -32.27
CA ASN A 401 16.89 -13.88 -31.96
C ASN A 401 16.35 -14.90 -30.94
N ASP A 402 16.99 -16.05 -30.83
CA ASP A 402 16.42 -17.21 -30.13
C ASP A 402 17.00 -17.43 -28.73
N PHE A 403 18.14 -16.82 -28.42
CA PHE A 403 18.77 -16.98 -27.11
C PHE A 403 18.89 -15.68 -26.33
N SER A 404 18.55 -15.75 -25.08
CA SER A 404 18.76 -14.66 -24.11
C SER A 404 19.24 -15.22 -22.78
N GLY A 405 20.02 -14.44 -22.05
CA GLY A 405 20.52 -14.88 -20.78
C GLY A 405 20.92 -13.74 -19.87
N THR A 406 21.34 -14.12 -18.67
CA THR A 406 21.80 -13.20 -17.63
C THR A 406 23.00 -13.80 -16.92
N VAL A 407 24.04 -13.00 -16.80
CA VAL A 407 25.16 -13.26 -15.88
C VAL A 407 24.93 -12.43 -14.63
N LYS A 408 25.04 -13.05 -13.48
CA LYS A 408 24.88 -12.40 -12.18
C LYS A 408 26.06 -12.75 -11.28
N TYR A 409 26.56 -11.74 -10.59
CA TYR A 409 27.50 -11.91 -9.51
C TYR A 409 26.89 -11.34 -8.23
N ALA A 410 27.04 -12.04 -7.12
CA ALA A 410 26.60 -11.59 -5.82
C ALA A 410 27.69 -11.84 -4.76
N SER A 411 27.98 -10.82 -3.98
CA SER A 411 28.83 -10.93 -2.77
C SER A 411 27.97 -10.60 -1.56
N ILE A 412 27.81 -11.52 -0.64
CA ILE A 412 26.98 -11.41 0.55
C ILE A 412 27.86 -11.59 1.77
N GLY A 413 27.95 -10.56 2.60
CA GLY A 413 28.67 -10.58 3.87
C GLY A 413 27.68 -10.40 5.02
N ASN A 414 27.77 -11.23 6.05
CA ASN A 414 27.04 -11.08 7.29
C ASN A 414 28.00 -10.93 8.46
N ARG A 415 27.62 -10.10 9.41
CA ARG A 415 28.33 -9.85 10.64
C ARG A 415 27.37 -9.87 11.79
N THR A 416 27.57 -10.72 12.75
CA THR A 416 26.79 -10.76 13.99
C THR A 416 27.71 -10.54 15.18
N SER A 417 27.27 -9.72 16.11
CA SER A 417 27.91 -9.51 17.40
C SER A 417 26.88 -9.75 18.48
N SER A 418 27.17 -10.61 19.43
CA SER A 418 26.29 -10.90 20.56
C SER A 418 27.13 -11.05 21.81
N GLY A 419 26.52 -10.82 22.99
CA GLY A 419 27.19 -10.94 24.27
C GLY A 419 27.19 -9.64 25.08
N THR A 420 27.87 -9.67 26.23
CA THR A 420 28.00 -8.49 27.10
C THR A 420 29.03 -7.51 26.55
N LEU A 421 28.99 -6.25 26.98
CA LEU A 421 30.00 -5.24 26.62
C LEU A 421 31.43 -5.68 26.94
N ALA A 422 31.60 -6.52 27.98
CA ALA A 422 32.90 -7.03 28.41
C ALA A 422 33.40 -8.24 27.57
N SER A 423 32.53 -8.96 26.90
CA SER A 423 32.88 -10.16 26.11
C SER A 423 32.00 -10.28 24.87
N PRO A 424 32.21 -9.46 23.83
CA PRO A 424 31.44 -9.57 22.62
C PRO A 424 31.92 -10.77 21.79
N THR A 425 31.02 -11.65 21.44
CA THR A 425 31.21 -12.71 20.45
C THR A 425 30.97 -12.15 19.06
N LEU A 426 31.97 -12.22 18.19
CA LEU A 426 31.89 -11.70 16.83
C LEU A 426 31.95 -12.87 15.84
N ALA A 427 30.92 -13.03 15.04
CA ALA A 427 30.90 -13.95 13.90
C ALA A 427 30.79 -13.16 12.59
N LYS A 428 31.58 -13.54 11.60
CA LYS A 428 31.55 -12.96 10.26
C LYS A 428 31.46 -14.10 9.24
N SER A 429 30.67 -13.90 8.21
CA SER A 429 30.59 -14.77 7.05
C SER A 429 30.54 -13.95 5.77
N GLN A 430 31.22 -14.44 4.75
CA GLN A 430 31.20 -13.85 3.40
C GLN A 430 31.04 -14.97 2.39
N ARG A 431 30.12 -14.77 1.47
CA ARG A 431 29.88 -15.66 0.34
C ARG A 431 29.91 -14.87 -0.95
N GLU A 432 30.58 -15.42 -1.94
CA GLU A 432 30.57 -14.89 -3.30
C GLU A 432 29.99 -15.93 -4.24
N LEU A 433 29.05 -15.53 -5.08
CA LEU A 433 28.27 -16.38 -5.96
C LEU A 433 28.31 -15.82 -7.38
N ALA A 434 28.63 -16.66 -8.35
CA ALA A 434 28.41 -16.37 -9.76
C ALA A 434 27.29 -17.25 -10.31
N GLU A 435 26.40 -16.64 -11.08
CA GLU A 435 25.27 -17.32 -11.73
C GLU A 435 25.22 -16.97 -13.21
N LEU A 436 24.99 -17.96 -14.04
CA LEU A 436 24.67 -17.81 -15.47
C LEU A 436 23.36 -18.53 -15.72
N THR A 437 22.43 -17.82 -16.32
CA THR A 437 21.20 -18.40 -16.85
C THR A 437 21.06 -18.02 -18.31
N ALA A 438 20.77 -18.97 -19.16
CA ALA A 438 20.44 -18.71 -20.56
C ALA A 438 19.22 -19.55 -20.96
N ARG A 439 18.39 -19.00 -21.80
CA ARG A 439 17.19 -19.65 -22.33
C ARG A 439 17.12 -19.39 -23.83
N GLY A 440 16.68 -20.39 -24.55
CA GLY A 440 16.52 -20.28 -25.98
C GLY A 440 15.80 -21.48 -26.57
N VAL A 441 15.75 -21.50 -27.87
CA VAL A 441 15.04 -22.52 -28.64
C VAL A 441 16.04 -23.33 -29.43
N ILE A 442 16.00 -24.67 -29.30
CA ILE A 442 16.82 -25.62 -30.09
C ILE A 442 15.85 -26.63 -30.73
N GLY A 443 15.51 -26.41 -32.00
CA GLY A 443 14.58 -27.28 -32.71
C GLY A 443 13.24 -27.36 -31.96
N PRO A 444 12.74 -28.56 -31.62
CA PRO A 444 11.48 -28.73 -30.91
C PRO A 444 11.55 -28.47 -29.41
N PHE A 445 12.72 -28.08 -28.88
CA PHE A 445 12.93 -27.94 -27.45
C PHE A 445 13.11 -26.46 -27.04
N ASP A 446 12.55 -26.10 -25.90
CA ASP A 446 12.99 -24.97 -25.12
C ASP A 446 14.18 -25.39 -24.27
N ALA A 447 15.31 -24.76 -24.55
CA ALA A 447 16.56 -25.06 -23.87
C ALA A 447 16.83 -24.06 -22.76
N GLN A 448 17.27 -24.55 -21.61
CA GLN A 448 17.70 -23.74 -20.48
C GLN A 448 19.07 -24.22 -20.02
N LEU A 449 20.01 -23.29 -19.92
CA LEU A 449 21.31 -23.47 -19.31
C LEU A 449 21.32 -22.72 -17.97
N GLN A 450 21.73 -23.41 -16.92
CA GLN A 450 21.96 -22.84 -15.61
C GLN A 450 23.32 -23.25 -15.09
N ALA A 451 24.10 -22.28 -14.63
CA ALA A 451 25.33 -22.53 -13.92
C ALA A 451 25.39 -21.59 -12.72
N ASN A 452 25.71 -22.12 -11.56
CA ASN A 452 25.96 -21.30 -10.38
C ASN A 452 27.10 -21.93 -9.57
N ARG A 453 28.00 -21.07 -9.10
CA ARG A 453 29.16 -21.50 -8.33
C ARG A 453 29.44 -20.55 -7.19
N ASN A 454 29.75 -21.09 -6.02
CA ASN A 454 30.32 -20.34 -4.92
C ASN A 454 31.81 -20.11 -5.20
N LEU A 455 32.19 -18.84 -5.43
CA LEU A 455 33.59 -18.48 -5.71
C LEU A 455 34.41 -18.40 -4.42
N SER A 456 33.77 -17.96 -3.33
CA SER A 456 34.37 -17.83 -2.01
C SER A 456 33.35 -18.07 -0.91
N ASN A 457 33.75 -18.74 0.13
CA ASN A 457 32.95 -18.91 1.34
C ASN A 457 33.92 -18.85 2.55
N LYS A 458 33.91 -17.70 3.24
CA LYS A 458 34.80 -17.41 4.37
C LYS A 458 33.98 -17.21 5.62
N THR A 459 34.32 -17.86 6.69
CA THR A 459 33.69 -17.72 8.01
C THR A 459 34.76 -17.54 9.06
N SER A 460 34.50 -16.67 10.02
CA SER A 460 35.37 -16.46 11.19
C SER A 460 34.53 -16.15 12.43
N GLY A 461 34.89 -16.67 13.61
CA GLY A 461 34.22 -16.47 14.88
C GLY A 461 33.99 -17.75 15.67
N GLN A 462 33.65 -17.67 16.95
CA GLN A 462 33.53 -18.80 17.89
C GLN A 462 32.38 -19.78 17.61
N SER A 463 31.51 -19.47 16.69
CA SER A 463 30.34 -20.30 16.35
C SER A 463 30.48 -20.87 14.96
N GLY A 464 31.32 -21.89 14.81
CA GLY A 464 31.67 -22.51 13.50
C GLY A 464 30.50 -23.09 12.72
N THR A 465 29.35 -23.30 13.32
CA THR A 465 28.21 -23.95 12.69
C THR A 465 27.19 -22.99 12.10
N SER A 466 27.07 -21.78 12.64
CA SER A 466 26.02 -20.81 12.20
C SER A 466 26.36 -20.04 10.92
N ALA A 467 27.59 -20.12 10.46
CA ALA A 467 28.08 -19.36 9.32
C ALA A 467 28.33 -20.20 8.05
N PHE A 468 27.95 -21.46 8.06
CA PHE A 468 28.09 -22.33 6.90
C PHE A 468 26.98 -22.06 5.87
N PHE A 469 27.38 -21.70 4.66
CA PHE A 469 26.46 -21.57 3.54
C PHE A 469 26.32 -22.90 2.82
N GLY A 470 25.39 -23.74 3.23
CA GLY A 470 25.00 -24.91 2.47
C GLY A 470 24.31 -24.53 1.17
N GLY A 471 24.37 -25.35 0.18
CA GLY A 471 23.68 -25.18 -1.09
C GLY A 471 24.19 -26.07 -2.19
N THR A 472 23.45 -26.06 -3.29
CA THR A 472 23.77 -26.84 -4.47
C THR A 472 24.35 -25.93 -5.56
N GLU A 473 25.55 -26.25 -6.03
CA GLU A 473 26.14 -25.62 -7.20
C GLU A 473 25.81 -26.45 -8.45
N ARG A 474 25.49 -25.76 -9.55
CA ARG A 474 25.28 -26.34 -10.89
C ARG A 474 26.49 -25.99 -11.77
N LEU A 475 27.18 -26.99 -12.33
CA LEU A 475 28.48 -26.80 -12.94
C LEU A 475 28.63 -27.42 -14.36
N PRO A 476 27.87 -27.05 -15.38
CA PRO A 476 26.53 -26.48 -15.48
C PRO A 476 25.41 -27.53 -15.46
N GLU A 477 24.15 -27.08 -15.55
CA GLU A 477 22.97 -27.88 -15.84
C GLU A 477 22.33 -27.41 -17.15
N ILE A 478 22.05 -28.32 -18.08
CA ILE A 478 21.28 -28.10 -19.30
C ILE A 478 19.95 -28.81 -19.15
N ARG A 479 18.87 -28.14 -19.45
CA ARG A 479 17.50 -28.67 -19.53
C ARG A 479 16.92 -28.45 -20.90
N LEU A 480 16.30 -29.46 -21.46
CA LEU A 480 15.60 -29.43 -22.73
C LEU A 480 14.16 -29.82 -22.48
N GLN A 481 13.25 -28.88 -22.62
CA GLN A 481 11.81 -29.11 -22.48
C GLN A 481 11.18 -29.19 -23.86
N LEU A 482 10.45 -30.22 -24.12
CA LEU A 482 9.72 -30.40 -25.36
C LEU A 482 8.60 -29.40 -25.47
N LYS A 483 8.61 -28.56 -26.51
CA LYS A 483 7.58 -27.50 -26.74
C LYS A 483 6.20 -28.06 -26.99
N LYS A 484 6.13 -29.07 -27.86
CA LYS A 484 4.88 -29.77 -28.20
C LYS A 484 5.17 -31.27 -28.25
N PRO A 485 4.34 -32.07 -27.59
CA PRO A 485 4.43 -33.51 -27.74
C PRO A 485 4.25 -33.93 -29.21
N PRO A 486 4.96 -34.98 -29.69
CA PRO A 486 4.70 -35.59 -30.97
C PRO A 486 3.22 -36.00 -31.07
N ALA A 487 2.64 -35.96 -32.30
CA ALA A 487 1.24 -36.22 -32.49
C ALA A 487 0.75 -37.56 -31.94
N GLN A 488 1.66 -38.59 -32.00
CA GLN A 488 1.36 -39.91 -31.46
C GLN A 488 1.25 -39.94 -29.95
N LEU A 489 1.95 -39.04 -29.25
CA LEU A 489 1.98 -38.93 -27.79
C LEU A 489 1.10 -37.80 -27.24
N ALA A 490 0.56 -36.93 -28.09
CA ALA A 490 -0.20 -35.76 -27.69
C ALA A 490 -1.48 -36.09 -26.89
N GLY A 491 -1.97 -37.35 -27.00
CA GLY A 491 -3.08 -37.86 -26.20
C GLY A 491 -2.74 -38.21 -24.76
N ILE A 492 -1.43 -38.49 -24.46
CA ILE A 492 -0.98 -39.04 -23.19
C ILE A 492 0.00 -38.09 -22.49
N LEU A 493 0.86 -37.40 -23.29
CA LEU A 493 1.94 -36.56 -22.80
C LEU A 493 1.55 -35.08 -22.84
N GLN A 494 1.74 -34.39 -21.75
CA GLN A 494 1.60 -32.94 -21.69
C GLN A 494 2.96 -32.25 -21.91
N SER A 495 3.98 -32.69 -21.21
CA SER A 495 5.34 -32.16 -21.36
C SER A 495 6.39 -33.20 -20.96
N ALA A 496 7.56 -33.10 -21.56
CA ALA A 496 8.75 -33.88 -21.19
C ALA A 496 9.93 -32.93 -21.09
N THR A 497 10.72 -33.08 -20.04
CA THR A 497 11.96 -32.34 -19.82
C THR A 497 13.09 -33.32 -19.59
N LEU A 498 14.16 -33.19 -20.34
CA LEU A 498 15.41 -33.90 -20.11
C LEU A 498 16.42 -32.90 -19.54
N GLY A 499 17.14 -33.30 -18.53
CA GLY A 499 18.16 -32.49 -17.91
C GLY A 499 19.47 -33.28 -17.70
N TYR A 500 20.59 -32.62 -17.91
CA TYR A 500 21.87 -33.16 -17.58
C TYR A 500 22.75 -32.09 -16.96
N GLY A 501 23.45 -32.43 -15.89
CA GLY A 501 24.35 -31.49 -15.26
C GLY A 501 25.23 -32.08 -14.20
N ARG A 502 26.31 -31.36 -13.89
CA ARG A 502 27.19 -31.66 -12.77
C ARG A 502 26.81 -30.78 -11.59
N PHE A 503 26.67 -31.40 -10.42
CA PHE A 503 26.26 -30.77 -9.19
C PHE A 503 27.31 -30.99 -8.11
N LEU A 504 27.47 -29.95 -7.28
CA LEU A 504 28.23 -30.03 -6.05
C LEU A 504 27.36 -29.53 -4.92
N GLU A 505 27.02 -30.39 -3.98
CA GLU A 505 26.23 -30.04 -2.83
C GLU A 505 27.07 -30.01 -1.57
N SER A 506 27.05 -28.87 -0.91
CA SER A 506 27.73 -28.63 0.34
C SER A 506 26.75 -28.67 1.51
N SER A 507 27.01 -29.52 2.50
CA SER A 507 26.16 -29.69 3.69
C SER A 507 27.00 -29.86 4.95
N LEU A 508 26.42 -29.62 6.13
CA LEU A 508 27.04 -29.96 7.41
C LEU A 508 26.61 -31.39 7.81
N ARG A 509 27.55 -32.24 8.09
CA ARG A 509 27.31 -33.57 8.67
C ARG A 509 28.10 -33.69 9.96
N GLY A 510 27.41 -33.88 11.08
CA GLY A 510 28.05 -33.89 12.39
C GLY A 510 28.83 -32.60 12.73
N GLY A 511 28.42 -31.44 12.19
CA GLY A 511 29.15 -30.18 12.36
C GLY A 511 30.31 -29.94 11.41
N VAL A 512 30.67 -30.91 10.57
CA VAL A 512 31.79 -30.85 9.61
C VAL A 512 31.24 -30.54 8.21
N PRO A 513 31.74 -29.53 7.49
CA PRO A 513 31.40 -29.29 6.10
C PRO A 513 31.79 -30.45 5.21
N GLN A 514 30.85 -30.99 4.47
CA GLN A 514 31.08 -32.04 3.47
C GLN A 514 30.50 -31.56 2.14
N ALA A 515 31.21 -31.82 1.06
CA ALA A 515 30.79 -31.58 -0.31
C ALA A 515 30.61 -32.93 -1.05
N VAL A 516 29.47 -33.09 -1.69
CA VAL A 516 29.15 -34.25 -2.53
C VAL A 516 28.97 -33.78 -3.96
N GLY A 517 29.85 -34.26 -4.82
CA GLY A 517 29.81 -34.00 -6.27
C GLY A 517 29.12 -35.17 -6.99
N THR A 518 28.24 -34.88 -7.92
CA THR A 518 27.61 -35.90 -8.77
C THR A 518 27.22 -35.34 -10.13
N ASN A 519 27.31 -36.16 -11.18
CA ASN A 519 26.61 -35.86 -12.42
C ASN A 519 25.19 -36.42 -12.33
N ARG A 520 24.22 -35.67 -12.79
CA ARG A 520 22.82 -36.03 -12.72
C ARG A 520 22.19 -35.98 -14.10
N PHE A 521 21.54 -37.05 -14.48
CA PHE A 521 20.58 -37.07 -15.57
C PHE A 521 19.18 -36.99 -14.97
N LEU A 522 18.31 -36.15 -15.55
CA LEU A 522 16.93 -35.93 -15.16
C LEU A 522 16.00 -36.21 -16.32
N ALA A 523 14.96 -37.01 -16.09
CA ALA A 523 13.83 -37.12 -16.98
C ALA A 523 12.55 -36.79 -16.17
N ASP A 524 11.84 -35.76 -16.60
CA ASP A 524 10.62 -35.27 -15.95
C ASP A 524 9.49 -35.34 -16.97
N ILE A 525 8.55 -36.22 -16.78
CA ILE A 525 7.46 -36.53 -17.70
C ILE A 525 6.15 -36.21 -17.02
N ASN A 526 5.42 -35.27 -17.58
CA ASN A 526 4.08 -34.93 -17.14
C ASN A 526 3.06 -35.52 -18.11
N ALA A 527 2.20 -36.38 -17.60
CA ALA A 527 1.09 -36.93 -18.37
C ALA A 527 0.05 -35.83 -18.66
N LYS A 528 -0.66 -36.00 -19.76
CA LYS A 528 -1.77 -35.10 -20.10
C LYS A 528 -2.80 -35.15 -18.98
N GLN A 529 -3.22 -34.00 -18.53
CA GLN A 529 -4.30 -33.86 -17.55
C GLN A 529 -5.58 -34.53 -18.06
N ILE A 530 -6.12 -35.41 -17.27
CA ILE A 530 -7.41 -36.05 -17.54
C ILE A 530 -8.49 -35.14 -16.93
N GLU A 531 -9.39 -34.66 -17.78
CA GLU A 531 -10.58 -33.94 -17.33
C GLU A 531 -11.81 -34.67 -17.82
N ARG A 532 -12.69 -35.08 -16.90
CA ARG A 532 -13.95 -35.74 -17.21
C ARG A 532 -15.06 -35.21 -16.31
N GLN A 533 -16.25 -35.09 -16.86
CA GLN A 533 -17.46 -34.86 -16.10
C GLN A 533 -17.98 -36.21 -15.61
N VAL A 534 -18.27 -36.31 -14.32
CA VAL A 534 -18.88 -37.47 -13.66
C VAL A 534 -20.14 -36.98 -12.95
N GLY A 535 -21.25 -37.06 -13.66
CA GLY A 535 -22.48 -36.41 -13.23
C GLY A 535 -22.31 -34.89 -13.17
N SER A 536 -22.61 -34.28 -12.04
CA SER A 536 -22.39 -32.84 -11.80
C SER A 536 -20.97 -32.50 -11.34
N ALA A 537 -20.09 -33.50 -11.18
CA ALA A 537 -18.74 -33.29 -10.71
C ALA A 537 -17.69 -33.35 -11.83
N ALA A 538 -16.68 -32.50 -11.74
CA ALA A 538 -15.51 -32.53 -12.61
C ALA A 538 -14.39 -33.34 -11.96
N LEU A 539 -13.97 -34.39 -12.64
CA LEU A 539 -12.80 -35.17 -12.29
C LEU A 539 -11.58 -34.58 -13.02
N ARG A 540 -10.56 -34.20 -12.26
CA ARG A 540 -9.25 -33.79 -12.79
C ARG A 540 -8.18 -34.69 -12.23
N SER A 541 -7.34 -35.26 -13.10
CA SER A 541 -6.25 -36.09 -12.68
C SER A 541 -4.96 -35.70 -13.38
N THR A 542 -3.90 -35.55 -12.62
CA THR A 542 -2.54 -35.24 -13.10
C THR A 542 -1.56 -36.28 -12.60
N SER A 543 -0.65 -36.69 -13.46
CA SER A 543 0.42 -37.64 -13.10
C SER A 543 1.74 -37.12 -13.63
N ARG A 544 2.78 -37.30 -12.83
CA ARG A 544 4.16 -36.94 -13.16
C ARG A 544 5.08 -38.08 -12.75
N LEU A 545 5.99 -38.43 -13.64
CA LEU A 545 7.08 -39.32 -13.37
C LEU A 545 8.38 -38.52 -13.45
N LEU A 546 9.09 -38.45 -12.36
CA LEU A 546 10.42 -37.85 -12.29
C LEU A 546 11.44 -38.94 -12.06
N GLN A 547 12.39 -39.10 -12.97
CA GLN A 547 13.53 -39.99 -12.84
C GLN A 547 14.81 -39.18 -12.74
N THR A 548 15.61 -39.47 -11.76
CA THR A 548 16.98 -38.95 -11.63
C THR A 548 17.97 -40.10 -11.54
N VAL A 549 19.04 -40.01 -12.35
CA VAL A 549 20.13 -41.00 -12.35
C VAL A 549 21.43 -40.27 -12.03
N TYR A 550 22.23 -40.85 -11.16
CA TYR A 550 23.49 -40.28 -10.70
C TYR A 550 24.66 -41.14 -11.13
N ASP A 551 25.84 -40.52 -11.29
CA ASP A 551 27.08 -41.23 -11.57
C ASP A 551 27.65 -41.94 -10.32
N GLY A 552 28.60 -42.83 -10.50
CA GLY A 552 29.36 -43.45 -9.39
C GLY A 552 28.70 -44.67 -8.74
N GLY A 553 27.78 -45.34 -9.41
CA GLY A 553 27.21 -46.63 -8.91
C GLY A 553 26.16 -46.43 -7.84
N VAL A 554 25.72 -45.21 -7.60
CA VAL A 554 24.67 -44.87 -6.65
C VAL A 554 23.33 -44.71 -7.36
N ALA A 555 22.35 -45.28 -6.77
CA ALA A 555 20.95 -45.36 -7.02
C ALA A 555 20.34 -44.29 -7.93
N ALA A 556 19.51 -44.73 -8.82
CA ALA A 556 18.49 -43.90 -9.45
C ALA A 556 17.36 -43.65 -8.47
N GLN A 557 16.78 -42.45 -8.51
CA GLN A 557 15.52 -42.16 -7.82
C GLN A 557 14.42 -42.02 -8.86
N TYR A 558 13.30 -42.64 -8.58
CA TYR A 558 12.07 -42.49 -9.31
C TYR A 558 11.04 -41.85 -8.38
N VAL A 559 10.39 -40.80 -8.78
CA VAL A 559 9.32 -40.16 -8.03
C VAL A 559 8.03 -40.22 -8.83
N LEU A 560 7.06 -40.95 -8.32
CA LEU A 560 5.70 -40.92 -8.87
C LEU A 560 4.90 -39.94 -8.08
N ASP A 561 4.42 -38.89 -8.77
CA ASP A 561 3.57 -37.86 -8.22
C ASP A 561 2.23 -37.90 -8.95
N HIS A 562 1.16 -38.15 -8.21
CA HIS A 562 -0.19 -38.25 -8.72
C HIS A 562 -1.15 -37.45 -7.88
N SER A 563 -2.01 -36.63 -8.52
CA SER A 563 -3.08 -35.89 -7.87
C SER A 563 -4.37 -36.07 -8.64
N THR A 564 -5.40 -36.52 -7.93
CA THR A 564 -6.74 -36.62 -8.46
C THR A 564 -7.68 -35.77 -7.62
N THR A 565 -8.44 -34.90 -8.28
CA THR A 565 -9.42 -34.05 -7.67
C THR A 565 -10.78 -34.31 -8.29
N LEU A 566 -11.76 -34.58 -7.47
CA LEU A 566 -13.17 -34.67 -7.86
C LEU A 566 -13.90 -33.52 -7.18
N ALA A 567 -14.42 -32.61 -7.96
CA ALA A 567 -15.06 -31.40 -7.45
C ALA A 567 -16.40 -31.16 -8.15
N ALA A 568 -17.41 -30.85 -7.37
CA ALA A 568 -18.66 -30.32 -7.90
C ALA A 568 -18.89 -28.92 -7.36
N GLY A 569 -19.12 -27.98 -8.28
CA GLY A 569 -19.57 -26.63 -7.97
C GLY A 569 -21.07 -26.54 -8.12
N GLY A 570 -21.73 -25.90 -7.18
CA GLY A 570 -23.12 -25.49 -7.27
C GLY A 570 -23.23 -24.01 -7.64
N GLU A 571 -24.44 -23.55 -7.83
CA GLU A 571 -24.73 -22.12 -7.95
C GLU A 571 -24.25 -21.39 -6.69
N GLU A 572 -23.91 -20.11 -6.83
CA GLU A 572 -23.46 -19.24 -5.72
C GLU A 572 -22.15 -19.64 -4.99
N GLY A 573 -21.28 -20.48 -5.61
CA GLY A 573 -20.02 -20.88 -5.01
C GLY A 573 -20.10 -22.00 -3.98
N SER A 574 -21.26 -22.66 -3.85
CA SER A 574 -21.38 -23.89 -3.06
C SER A 574 -20.74 -25.05 -3.81
N GLY A 575 -20.11 -25.96 -3.11
CA GLY A 575 -19.47 -27.10 -3.75
C GLY A 575 -18.73 -28.00 -2.77
N TRP A 576 -18.27 -29.11 -3.30
CA TRP A 576 -17.40 -30.01 -2.58
C TRP A 576 -16.18 -30.38 -3.41
N ASN A 577 -15.10 -30.75 -2.73
CA ASN A 577 -13.84 -31.12 -3.34
C ASN A 577 -13.24 -32.29 -2.56
N LEU A 578 -12.98 -33.36 -3.28
CA LEU A 578 -12.23 -34.52 -2.81
C LEU A 578 -10.92 -34.57 -3.55
N THR A 579 -9.82 -34.50 -2.85
CA THR A 579 -8.47 -34.55 -3.46
C THR A 579 -7.67 -35.69 -2.88
N TYR A 580 -7.18 -36.51 -3.76
CA TYR A 580 -6.21 -37.54 -3.41
C TYR A 580 -4.85 -37.16 -3.97
N ARG A 581 -3.82 -37.18 -3.14
CA ARG A 581 -2.43 -36.93 -3.53
C ARG A 581 -1.55 -38.07 -3.12
N TYR A 582 -0.81 -38.55 -4.08
CA TYR A 582 0.17 -39.60 -3.90
C TYR A 582 1.51 -39.12 -4.45
N ASN A 583 2.52 -39.08 -3.61
CA ASN A 583 3.90 -38.80 -3.97
C ASN A 583 4.77 -39.82 -3.28
N ARG A 584 5.47 -40.62 -4.04
CA ARG A 584 6.35 -41.67 -3.49
C ARG A 584 7.65 -41.75 -4.23
N PRO A 585 8.77 -41.50 -3.56
CA PRO A 585 10.09 -41.78 -4.09
C PRO A 585 10.41 -43.27 -3.94
N TYR A 586 11.01 -43.82 -4.98
CA TYR A 586 11.60 -45.16 -5.01
C TYR A 586 13.07 -45.02 -5.35
N GLY A 587 13.93 -45.91 -4.82
CA GLY A 587 15.35 -45.78 -4.95
C GLY A 587 15.93 -44.77 -3.95
N GLY A 588 17.01 -44.10 -4.35
CA GLY A 588 17.69 -43.19 -3.46
C GLY A 588 18.49 -42.10 -4.17
N VAL A 589 18.93 -41.12 -3.41
CA VAL A 589 19.87 -40.08 -3.82
C VAL A 589 21.22 -40.32 -3.16
N PRO A 590 22.34 -39.84 -3.75
CA PRO A 590 23.66 -39.96 -3.12
C PRO A 590 23.65 -39.44 -1.68
N VAL A 591 24.39 -40.10 -0.81
CA VAL A 591 24.46 -39.72 0.60
C VAL A 591 25.00 -38.30 0.73
N GLY A 592 24.23 -37.41 1.38
CA GLY A 592 24.56 -35.98 1.51
C GLY A 592 24.04 -35.09 0.40
N PHE A 593 23.47 -35.66 -0.68
CA PHE A 593 22.83 -34.90 -1.75
C PHE A 593 21.33 -34.65 -1.40
N ARG A 594 20.91 -33.42 -1.29
CA ARG A 594 19.60 -33.04 -0.80
C ARG A 594 18.68 -32.47 -1.87
N LEU A 595 19.24 -31.97 -2.99
CA LEU A 595 18.47 -31.25 -4.03
C LEU A 595 17.27 -32.06 -4.51
N ASP A 596 17.41 -33.36 -4.70
CA ASP A 596 16.36 -34.23 -5.22
C ASP A 596 15.69 -35.09 -4.12
N ARG A 597 16.05 -34.85 -2.85
CA ARG A 597 15.44 -35.60 -1.76
C ARG A 597 13.97 -35.20 -1.58
N THR A 598 13.11 -36.10 -1.91
CA THR A 598 11.67 -35.96 -1.82
C THR A 598 11.11 -36.86 -0.72
N GLY A 599 10.22 -36.32 0.12
CA GLY A 599 9.48 -37.13 1.09
C GLY A 599 8.28 -37.83 0.45
N SER A 600 7.87 -38.98 1.02
CA SER A 600 6.59 -39.60 0.65
C SER A 600 5.41 -38.84 1.18
N SER A 601 4.31 -38.89 0.46
CA SER A 601 3.04 -38.28 0.84
C SER A 601 1.89 -39.10 0.23
N ASN A 602 0.96 -39.51 1.05
CA ASN A 602 -0.22 -40.26 0.62
C ASN A 602 -1.42 -39.74 1.40
N VAL A 603 -2.10 -38.69 0.83
CA VAL A 603 -3.07 -37.90 1.55
C VAL A 603 -4.39 -37.87 0.78
N ALA A 604 -5.47 -38.16 1.45
CA ALA A 604 -6.84 -37.91 1.00
C ALA A 604 -7.40 -36.72 1.75
N ALA A 605 -7.81 -35.68 1.03
CA ALA A 605 -8.39 -34.48 1.58
C ALA A 605 -9.83 -34.30 1.11
N ALA A 606 -10.69 -33.83 1.99
CA ALA A 606 -12.07 -33.51 1.67
C ALA A 606 -12.40 -32.11 2.17
N SER A 607 -13.07 -31.34 1.32
CA SER A 607 -13.59 -30.04 1.70
C SER A 607 -14.99 -29.83 1.13
N ARG A 608 -15.81 -29.07 1.84
CA ARG A 608 -17.14 -28.67 1.39
C ARG A 608 -17.36 -27.20 1.71
N THR A 609 -17.90 -26.48 0.75
CA THR A 609 -18.32 -25.10 0.90
C THR A 609 -19.81 -25.01 0.62
N PHE A 610 -20.52 -24.33 1.49
CA PHE A 610 -21.91 -23.90 1.31
C PHE A 610 -21.89 -22.38 1.20
N ALA A 611 -22.46 -21.86 0.16
CA ALA A 611 -22.59 -20.43 0.00
C ALA A 611 -24.02 -20.09 -0.42
N THR A 612 -24.57 -19.08 0.20
CA THR A 612 -25.82 -18.43 -0.15
C THR A 612 -25.57 -16.93 -0.08
N ASN A 613 -26.51 -16.12 -0.50
CA ASN A 613 -26.44 -14.65 -0.40
C ASN A 613 -26.15 -14.13 1.01
N ARG A 614 -26.40 -14.92 2.05
CA ARG A 614 -26.25 -14.50 3.47
C ARG A 614 -25.31 -15.36 4.29
N LEU A 615 -25.04 -16.58 3.88
CA LEU A 615 -24.25 -17.54 4.67
C LEU A 615 -23.22 -18.20 3.79
N GLN A 616 -21.98 -18.21 4.26
CA GLN A 616 -20.91 -19.01 3.71
C GLN A 616 -20.34 -19.90 4.82
N ALA A 617 -20.29 -21.20 4.58
CA ALA A 617 -19.69 -22.17 5.48
C ALA A 617 -18.71 -23.04 4.70
N SER A 618 -17.54 -23.29 5.26
CA SER A 618 -16.55 -24.19 4.68
C SER A 618 -16.04 -25.15 5.76
N PHE A 619 -15.88 -26.40 5.36
CA PHE A 619 -15.40 -27.50 6.19
C PHE A 619 -14.29 -28.21 5.41
N GLY A 620 -13.22 -28.59 6.08
CA GLY A 620 -12.16 -29.33 5.41
C GLY A 620 -11.25 -30.08 6.38
N THR A 621 -10.82 -31.26 5.95
CA THR A 621 -9.85 -32.09 6.67
C THR A 621 -9.09 -32.94 5.68
N ALA A 622 -7.97 -33.51 6.12
CA ALA A 622 -7.21 -34.46 5.34
C ALA A 622 -6.79 -35.66 6.21
N PHE A 623 -6.68 -36.81 5.57
CA PHE A 623 -6.25 -38.06 6.14
C PHE A 623 -4.95 -38.49 5.49
N ASP A 624 -3.90 -38.62 6.26
CA ASP A 624 -2.60 -39.11 5.84
C ASP A 624 -2.54 -40.63 6.01
N ILE A 625 -2.57 -41.35 4.89
CA ILE A 625 -2.62 -42.80 4.86
C ILE A 625 -1.31 -43.40 5.38
N GLU A 626 -0.17 -42.75 5.16
CA GLU A 626 1.10 -43.23 5.68
C GLU A 626 1.16 -43.12 7.21
N ARG A 627 0.77 -41.97 7.74
CA ARG A 627 0.70 -41.75 9.19
C ARG A 627 -0.31 -42.61 9.89
N SER A 628 -1.27 -43.18 9.17
CA SER A 628 -2.19 -44.16 9.74
C SER A 628 -1.50 -45.50 10.00
N ARG A 629 -0.46 -45.83 9.22
CA ARG A 629 0.31 -47.06 9.33
C ARG A 629 1.52 -46.90 10.25
N GLU A 630 2.23 -45.80 10.11
CA GLU A 630 3.48 -45.53 10.85
C GLU A 630 3.41 -44.15 11.55
N PRO A 631 3.80 -44.07 12.82
CA PRO A 631 3.88 -42.81 13.53
C PRO A 631 5.02 -41.94 12.97
N LEU A 632 4.94 -40.62 13.14
CA LEU A 632 5.98 -39.67 12.67
C LEU A 632 7.35 -39.93 13.31
N PHE A 633 7.32 -40.34 14.59
CA PHE A 633 8.51 -40.76 15.35
C PHE A 633 8.23 -42.08 16.06
N PRO A 634 9.24 -42.96 16.21
CA PRO A 634 9.08 -44.17 17.00
C PRO A 634 8.54 -43.87 18.40
N GLY A 635 7.51 -44.58 18.79
CA GLY A 635 6.85 -44.41 20.11
C GLY A 635 5.85 -43.26 20.20
N SER A 636 5.71 -42.41 19.19
CA SER A 636 4.68 -41.39 19.20
C SER A 636 3.31 -41.93 18.77
N PRO A 637 2.20 -41.30 19.21
CA PRO A 637 0.88 -41.73 18.79
C PRO A 637 0.67 -41.49 17.28
N ARG A 638 -0.05 -42.40 16.63
CA ARG A 638 -0.47 -42.24 15.24
C ARG A 638 -1.49 -41.10 15.13
N ARG A 639 -1.24 -40.11 14.27
CA ARG A 639 -2.11 -38.97 14.04
C ARG A 639 -2.36 -38.78 12.56
N PRO A 640 -3.19 -39.64 11.93
CA PRO A 640 -3.41 -39.58 10.49
C PRO A 640 -4.26 -38.39 10.05
N TRP A 641 -5.14 -37.91 10.89
CA TRP A 641 -6.02 -36.81 10.56
C TRP A 641 -5.34 -35.44 10.76
N THR A 642 -5.48 -34.54 9.81
CA THR A 642 -5.27 -33.14 10.06
C THR A 642 -6.46 -32.55 10.83
N ASN A 643 -6.30 -31.41 11.45
CA ASN A 643 -7.42 -30.77 12.13
C ASN A 643 -8.57 -30.50 11.15
N LEU A 644 -9.77 -30.87 11.55
CA LEU A 644 -10.98 -30.44 10.87
C LEU A 644 -11.11 -28.91 11.04
N GLN A 645 -11.02 -28.19 9.94
CA GLN A 645 -11.22 -26.76 9.88
C GLN A 645 -12.68 -26.48 9.52
N ALA A 646 -13.39 -25.77 10.37
CA ALA A 646 -14.74 -25.30 10.11
C ALA A 646 -14.74 -23.77 10.18
N GLN A 647 -15.17 -23.13 9.12
CA GLN A 647 -15.36 -21.70 9.06
C GLN A 647 -16.78 -21.40 8.62
N VAL A 648 -17.47 -20.57 9.39
CA VAL A 648 -18.81 -20.12 9.08
C VAL A 648 -18.82 -18.61 9.16
N SER A 649 -19.29 -17.94 8.13
CA SER A 649 -19.50 -16.50 8.09
C SER A 649 -20.88 -16.21 7.53
N GLY A 650 -21.58 -15.27 8.13
CA GLY A 650 -22.93 -14.95 7.70
C GLY A 650 -23.33 -13.52 7.98
N VAL A 651 -24.17 -13.00 7.08
CA VAL A 651 -24.86 -11.72 7.23
C VAL A 651 -26.20 -12.01 7.88
N ILE A 652 -26.28 -11.79 9.19
CA ILE A 652 -27.51 -12.05 9.98
C ILE A 652 -28.59 -11.04 9.59
N SER A 653 -28.16 -9.80 9.37
CA SER A 653 -29.01 -8.71 8.86
C SER A 653 -28.17 -7.78 8.01
N GLN A 654 -28.79 -6.80 7.35
CA GLN A 654 -28.05 -5.76 6.58
C GLN A 654 -26.99 -5.01 7.42
N ARG A 655 -27.05 -5.14 8.74
CA ARG A 655 -26.23 -4.40 9.70
C ARG A 655 -25.44 -5.29 10.67
N LEU A 656 -25.59 -6.59 10.56
CA LEU A 656 -24.96 -7.55 11.48
C LEU A 656 -24.39 -8.71 10.69
N ALA A 657 -23.09 -8.91 10.80
CA ALA A 657 -22.38 -10.07 10.28
C ALA A 657 -21.65 -10.79 11.41
N ALA A 658 -21.60 -12.10 11.33
CA ALA A 658 -20.85 -12.92 12.27
C ALA A 658 -19.96 -13.93 11.53
N ARG A 659 -18.85 -14.28 12.15
CA ARG A 659 -17.92 -15.28 11.65
C ARG A 659 -17.41 -16.14 12.79
N THR A 660 -17.32 -17.42 12.52
CA THR A 660 -16.77 -18.41 13.47
C THR A 660 -15.77 -19.28 12.73
N GLN A 661 -14.63 -19.55 13.36
CA GLN A 661 -13.66 -20.51 12.88
C GLN A 661 -13.32 -21.47 14.02
N ILE A 662 -13.42 -22.76 13.75
CA ILE A 662 -13.18 -23.81 14.70
C ILE A 662 -12.18 -24.80 14.08
N ALA A 663 -11.11 -25.10 14.82
CA ALA A 663 -10.23 -26.21 14.51
C ALA A 663 -10.45 -27.33 15.54
N TRP A 664 -10.75 -28.52 15.04
CA TRP A 664 -10.99 -29.70 15.86
C TRP A 664 -10.03 -30.82 15.45
N ASP A 665 -9.37 -31.44 16.42
CA ASP A 665 -8.44 -32.54 16.16
C ASP A 665 -9.19 -33.89 16.24
N PRO A 666 -9.40 -34.57 15.09
CA PRO A 666 -10.08 -35.86 15.07
C PRO A 666 -9.30 -36.97 15.78
N ASN A 667 -7.97 -36.84 15.88
CA ASN A 667 -7.12 -37.86 16.52
C ASN A 667 -7.29 -37.86 18.04
N THR A 668 -7.48 -36.70 18.64
CA THR A 668 -7.67 -36.54 20.08
C THR A 668 -9.15 -36.34 20.46
N LYS A 669 -10.03 -36.21 19.46
CA LYS A 669 -11.47 -35.93 19.60
C LYS A 669 -11.72 -34.65 20.40
N ALA A 670 -10.85 -33.67 20.28
CA ALA A 670 -10.91 -32.43 21.05
C ALA A 670 -10.80 -31.20 20.17
N PRO A 671 -11.48 -30.10 20.52
CA PRO A 671 -11.27 -28.83 19.86
C PRO A 671 -9.87 -28.29 20.16
N VAL A 672 -9.24 -27.67 19.14
CA VAL A 672 -7.89 -27.10 19.22
C VAL A 672 -7.95 -25.61 19.43
N SER A 673 -8.76 -24.91 18.63
CA SER A 673 -8.93 -23.47 18.73
C SER A 673 -10.31 -23.05 18.26
N MET A 674 -10.84 -22.00 18.84
CA MET A 674 -12.13 -21.41 18.47
C MET A 674 -11.95 -19.90 18.36
N GLN A 675 -12.37 -19.33 17.24
CA GLN A 675 -12.33 -17.90 17.01
C GLN A 675 -13.71 -17.42 16.57
N TYR A 676 -14.12 -16.29 17.12
CA TYR A 676 -15.41 -15.68 16.85
C TYR A 676 -15.20 -14.23 16.46
N GLY A 677 -15.95 -13.76 15.48
CA GLY A 677 -15.97 -12.39 15.06
C GLY A 677 -17.39 -11.90 14.87
N ILE A 678 -17.68 -10.71 15.34
CA ILE A 678 -18.97 -10.04 15.16
C ILE A 678 -18.70 -8.65 14.64
N GLN A 679 -19.36 -8.31 13.56
CA GLN A 679 -19.35 -6.98 12.97
C GLN A 679 -20.78 -6.45 12.97
N ALA A 680 -20.97 -5.28 13.56
CA ALA A 680 -22.26 -4.62 13.59
C ALA A 680 -22.14 -3.18 13.08
N GLU A 681 -23.09 -2.76 12.27
CA GLU A 681 -23.20 -1.38 11.76
C GLU A 681 -24.63 -0.88 12.00
N VAL A 682 -24.77 0.21 12.73
CA VAL A 682 -26.06 0.80 13.06
C VAL A 682 -26.25 2.09 12.28
N ALA A 683 -27.12 2.07 11.27
CA ALA A 683 -27.59 3.24 10.53
C ALA A 683 -26.49 4.13 9.92
N ASN A 684 -25.38 3.56 9.44
CA ASN A 684 -24.20 4.26 8.91
C ASN A 684 -23.57 5.27 9.90
N GLN A 685 -23.90 5.16 11.18
CA GLN A 685 -23.44 6.08 12.21
C GLN A 685 -22.51 5.42 13.22
N PHE A 686 -22.74 4.15 13.52
CA PHE A 686 -21.97 3.41 14.50
C PHE A 686 -21.56 2.05 13.95
N PHE A 687 -20.30 1.69 14.14
CA PHE A 687 -19.79 0.36 13.82
C PHE A 687 -19.14 -0.28 15.06
N SER A 688 -19.21 -1.58 15.13
CA SER A 688 -18.56 -2.39 16.15
C SER A 688 -17.99 -3.64 15.51
N ASP A 689 -16.70 -3.88 15.71
CA ASP A 689 -16.01 -5.10 15.33
C ASP A 689 -15.48 -5.75 16.60
N LEU A 690 -15.87 -6.97 16.87
CA LEU A 690 -15.43 -7.74 18.02
C LEU A 690 -14.83 -9.07 17.57
N ALA A 691 -13.65 -9.40 18.04
CA ALA A 691 -12.99 -10.68 17.82
C ALA A 691 -12.61 -11.33 19.14
N LEU A 692 -12.90 -12.62 19.26
CA LEU A 692 -12.64 -13.42 20.45
C LEU A 692 -11.91 -14.70 20.03
N SER A 693 -10.92 -15.09 20.81
CA SER A 693 -10.20 -16.35 20.64
C SER A 693 -10.28 -17.16 21.92
N TYR A 694 -10.68 -18.40 21.80
CA TYR A 694 -10.75 -19.36 22.90
C TYR A 694 -9.82 -20.55 22.61
N GLU A 695 -9.00 -20.89 23.59
CA GLU A 695 -8.10 -22.05 23.53
C GLU A 695 -8.70 -23.17 24.42
N PRO A 696 -9.34 -24.19 23.84
CA PRO A 696 -10.03 -25.23 24.62
C PRO A 696 -9.10 -26.05 25.49
N ARG A 697 -7.85 -26.25 25.08
CA ARG A 697 -6.86 -27.01 25.85
C ARG A 697 -6.48 -26.33 27.17
N LEU A 698 -6.50 -24.99 27.15
CA LEU A 698 -6.24 -24.18 28.34
C LEU A 698 -7.51 -23.76 29.06
N GLN A 699 -8.67 -24.10 28.50
CA GLN A 699 -10.01 -23.76 28.99
C GLN A 699 -10.18 -22.27 29.28
N GLN A 700 -9.54 -21.42 28.45
CA GLN A 700 -9.57 -19.98 28.66
C GLN A 700 -9.70 -19.19 27.36
N TRP A 701 -10.28 -18.01 27.48
CA TRP A 701 -10.23 -17.00 26.44
C TRP A 701 -8.81 -16.46 26.36
N THR A 702 -8.15 -16.58 25.22
CA THR A 702 -6.77 -16.14 25.03
C THR A 702 -6.69 -14.69 24.60
N GLN A 703 -7.69 -14.23 23.85
CA GLN A 703 -7.74 -12.87 23.37
C GLN A 703 -9.17 -12.38 23.19
N LEU A 704 -9.40 -11.12 23.53
CA LEU A 704 -10.57 -10.34 23.14
C LEU A 704 -10.06 -9.04 22.51
N ALA A 705 -10.43 -8.76 21.28
CA ALA A 705 -10.08 -7.53 20.58
C ALA A 705 -11.36 -6.87 20.05
N GLY A 706 -11.49 -5.58 20.23
CA GLY A 706 -12.66 -4.84 19.79
C GLY A 706 -12.33 -3.47 19.22
N ARG A 707 -13.11 -3.06 18.23
CA ARG A 707 -13.12 -1.71 17.66
C ARG A 707 -14.55 -1.22 17.65
N PHE A 708 -14.72 -0.01 18.12
CA PHE A 708 -16.03 0.65 18.17
C PHE A 708 -15.85 2.06 17.62
N GLY A 709 -16.76 2.50 16.81
CA GLY A 709 -16.69 3.85 16.31
C GLY A 709 -18.01 4.34 15.75
N GLY A 710 -18.18 5.64 15.70
CA GLY A 710 -19.39 6.21 15.15
C GLY A 710 -19.48 7.71 15.32
N TRP A 711 -20.48 8.27 14.66
CA TRP A 711 -20.83 9.67 14.74
C TRP A 711 -21.77 9.89 15.93
N MET A 712 -21.43 10.82 16.80
CA MET A 712 -22.19 11.20 17.98
C MET A 712 -22.53 12.70 17.92
N PHE A 713 -23.55 13.13 18.66
CA PHE A 713 -23.96 14.54 18.79
C PHE A 713 -24.20 15.25 17.44
N GLY A 714 -24.99 14.64 16.57
CA GLY A 714 -25.11 15.05 15.19
C GLY A 714 -23.90 14.54 14.37
N ARG A 715 -23.74 14.92 13.12
CA ARG A 715 -22.67 14.42 12.25
C ARG A 715 -21.31 15.13 12.43
N GLY A 716 -21.14 15.92 13.49
CA GLY A 716 -19.93 16.70 13.74
C GLY A 716 -18.89 16.03 14.61
N THR A 717 -19.24 15.04 15.42
CA THR A 717 -18.31 14.37 16.34
C THR A 717 -18.20 12.90 15.98
N HIS A 718 -17.00 12.45 15.71
CA HIS A 718 -16.67 11.03 15.49
C HIS A 718 -15.90 10.49 16.67
N VAL A 719 -16.37 9.40 17.26
CA VAL A 719 -15.68 8.71 18.37
C VAL A 719 -15.21 7.35 17.88
N MET A 720 -13.97 7.02 18.18
CA MET A 720 -13.39 5.70 17.94
C MET A 720 -12.75 5.16 19.20
N SER A 721 -12.95 3.89 19.46
CA SER A 721 -12.32 3.17 20.56
C SER A 721 -11.77 1.84 20.06
N GLN A 722 -10.63 1.47 20.59
CA GLN A 722 -10.04 0.15 20.37
C GLN A 722 -9.60 -0.42 21.71
N LEU A 723 -9.84 -1.71 21.88
CA LEU A 723 -9.39 -2.45 23.05
C LEU A 723 -8.84 -3.81 22.65
N SER A 724 -7.83 -4.25 23.39
CA SER A 724 -7.31 -5.62 23.30
C SER A 724 -7.04 -6.12 24.71
N TYR A 725 -7.62 -7.26 25.03
CA TYR A 725 -7.46 -7.93 26.30
C TYR A 725 -6.77 -9.28 26.08
N SER A 726 -5.72 -9.54 26.87
CA SER A 726 -5.03 -10.82 26.86
C SER A 726 -5.55 -11.69 28.00
N GLY A 727 -6.06 -12.86 27.65
CA GLY A 727 -6.50 -13.83 28.62
C GLY A 727 -5.35 -14.47 29.40
N PHE A 728 -4.16 -14.53 28.83
CA PHE A 728 -2.97 -15.04 29.51
C PHE A 728 -2.52 -14.13 30.65
N SER A 729 -2.42 -12.84 30.36
CA SER A 729 -2.02 -11.85 31.38
C SER A 729 -3.19 -11.40 32.27
N LYS A 730 -4.44 -11.73 31.88
CA LYS A 730 -5.69 -11.24 32.48
C LYS A 730 -5.75 -9.72 32.57
N LYS A 731 -5.17 -9.02 31.60
CA LYS A 731 -5.06 -7.57 31.56
C LYS A 731 -5.32 -7.05 30.15
N PHE A 732 -5.66 -5.78 30.06
CA PHE A 732 -5.70 -5.11 28.77
C PHE A 732 -4.29 -4.84 28.27
N ASP A 733 -3.97 -5.31 27.08
CA ASP A 733 -2.71 -5.04 26.40
C ASP A 733 -2.74 -3.69 25.71
N TYR A 734 -3.94 -3.25 25.31
CA TYR A 734 -4.13 -2.01 24.60
C TYR A 734 -5.53 -1.45 24.83
N ARG A 735 -5.61 -0.17 25.09
CA ARG A 735 -6.86 0.61 25.14
C ARG A 735 -6.64 1.96 24.48
N SER A 736 -7.50 2.36 23.58
CA SER A 736 -7.49 3.70 23.04
C SER A 736 -8.90 4.24 22.84
N VAL A 737 -9.04 5.54 23.04
CA VAL A 737 -10.24 6.30 22.71
C VAL A 737 -9.82 7.55 21.98
N ALA A 738 -10.39 7.80 20.83
CA ALA A 738 -10.16 9.00 20.06
C ALA A 738 -11.49 9.68 19.75
N ILE A 739 -11.56 10.97 20.00
CA ILE A 739 -12.71 11.83 19.71
C ILE A 739 -12.25 12.85 18.68
N GLU A 740 -12.88 12.84 17.54
CA GLU A 740 -12.66 13.83 16.48
C GLU A 740 -13.90 14.68 16.32
N HIS A 741 -13.77 15.98 16.53
CA HIS A 741 -14.86 16.94 16.31
C HIS A 741 -14.54 17.84 15.13
N THR A 742 -15.42 17.84 14.15
CA THR A 742 -15.30 18.66 12.94
C THR A 742 -16.04 19.98 13.13
N PHE A 743 -15.27 21.05 13.26
CA PHE A 743 -15.75 22.41 13.16
C PHE A 743 -15.86 22.81 11.68
N HIS A 744 -16.28 24.05 11.42
CA HIS A 744 -16.40 24.54 10.06
C HIS A 744 -15.09 24.48 9.27
N ASP A 745 -13.99 25.00 9.80
CA ASP A 745 -12.70 25.13 9.11
C ASP A 745 -11.62 24.20 9.66
N TYR A 746 -11.82 23.61 10.83
CA TYR A 746 -10.81 22.78 11.47
C TYR A 746 -11.42 21.56 12.13
N VAL A 747 -10.57 20.58 12.37
CA VAL A 747 -10.93 19.35 13.08
C VAL A 747 -10.05 19.25 14.33
N LEU A 748 -10.69 19.13 15.47
CA LEU A 748 -10.07 18.87 16.75
C LEU A 748 -10.07 17.35 17.00
N THR A 749 -8.93 16.79 17.30
CA THR A 749 -8.78 15.39 17.69
C THR A 749 -8.24 15.33 19.11
N VAL A 750 -8.92 14.59 19.97
CA VAL A 750 -8.45 14.23 21.31
C VAL A 750 -8.33 12.71 21.37
N ALA A 751 -7.13 12.20 21.62
CA ALA A 751 -6.88 10.77 21.67
C ALA A 751 -6.22 10.39 23.00
N TYR A 752 -6.74 9.36 23.63
CA TYR A 752 -6.14 8.70 24.79
C TYR A 752 -5.68 7.30 24.39
N VAL A 753 -4.49 6.93 24.81
CA VAL A 753 -3.92 5.59 24.60
C VAL A 753 -3.33 5.08 25.90
N ASP A 754 -3.58 3.82 26.18
CA ASP A 754 -3.01 3.10 27.30
C ASP A 754 -2.56 1.71 26.84
N GLN A 755 -1.26 1.51 26.80
CA GLN A 755 -0.60 0.26 26.43
C GLN A 755 0.37 -0.13 27.56
N PRO A 756 -0.11 -0.87 28.57
CA PRO A 756 0.68 -1.17 29.77
C PRO A 756 1.80 -2.19 29.57
N PHE A 757 1.77 -2.96 28.46
CA PHE A 757 2.69 -4.06 28.20
C PHE A 757 3.39 -3.92 26.87
N GLY A 758 4.51 -4.62 26.72
CA GLY A 758 5.33 -4.65 25.52
C GLY A 758 6.63 -3.86 25.68
N PHE A 759 7.39 -3.75 24.61
CA PHE A 759 8.65 -2.97 24.60
C PHE A 759 8.43 -1.46 24.84
N ARG A 760 7.19 -1.01 24.73
CA ARG A 760 6.71 0.34 25.05
C ARG A 760 5.47 0.25 25.93
N SER A 761 5.61 0.45 27.23
CA SER A 761 4.45 0.81 28.02
C SER A 761 4.18 2.30 27.81
N GLU A 762 3.04 2.64 27.23
CA GLU A 762 2.70 4.02 26.93
C GLU A 762 1.30 4.34 27.44
N LYS A 763 1.20 5.44 28.21
CA LYS A 763 -0.08 6.00 28.62
C LYS A 763 -0.04 7.49 28.34
N GLY A 764 -1.01 7.98 27.56
CA GLY A 764 -0.96 9.37 27.20
C GLY A 764 -2.24 9.92 26.59
N ILE A 765 -2.30 11.23 26.55
CA ILE A 765 -3.35 12.01 25.88
C ILE A 765 -2.67 12.88 24.82
N ASN A 766 -3.24 12.90 23.64
CA ASN A 766 -2.83 13.73 22.52
C ASN A 766 -3.99 14.61 22.06
N ILE A 767 -3.73 15.87 21.84
CA ILE A 767 -4.69 16.85 21.33
C ILE A 767 -4.10 17.39 20.03
N GLY A 768 -4.77 17.13 18.92
CA GLY A 768 -4.37 17.61 17.61
C GLY A 768 -5.41 18.55 17.03
N LEU A 769 -4.94 19.59 16.36
CA LEU A 769 -5.77 20.52 15.61
C LEU A 769 -5.30 20.50 14.16
N ARG A 770 -6.22 20.38 13.20
CA ARG A 770 -5.92 20.40 11.78
C ARG A 770 -6.90 21.26 11.00
N LEU A 771 -6.44 21.89 9.95
CA LEU A 771 -7.32 22.57 9.01
C LEU A 771 -8.02 21.52 8.14
N ARG A 772 -9.35 21.67 8.01
CA ARG A 772 -10.18 20.73 7.28
C ARG A 772 -9.83 20.63 5.80
N ALA A 773 -9.39 21.73 5.22
CA ALA A 773 -9.09 21.82 3.80
C ALA A 773 -7.77 21.19 3.38
N PHE A 774 -6.82 20.99 4.28
CA PHE A 774 -5.51 20.48 3.92
C PHE A 774 -5.35 18.99 4.22
N PRO A 775 -4.65 18.25 3.33
CA PRO A 775 -4.36 16.85 3.59
C PRO A 775 -3.58 16.74 4.89
N VAL A 776 -4.08 15.89 5.77
CA VAL A 776 -3.39 15.58 7.01
C VAL A 776 -2.25 14.65 6.70
N GLY A 777 -1.05 15.15 6.80
CA GLY A 777 0.08 14.31 7.06
C GLY A 777 0.14 14.04 8.56
N ASP A 778 0.34 12.78 8.93
CA ASP A 778 0.63 12.43 10.31
C ASP A 778 1.86 13.22 10.77
N ILE A 779 1.78 13.86 11.92
CA ILE A 779 3.00 14.28 12.58
C ILE A 779 3.74 12.97 12.90
N PRO A 780 4.92 12.70 12.32
CA PRO A 780 5.65 11.49 12.69
C PRO A 780 5.97 11.62 14.15
N GLN A 781 5.22 10.91 14.92
CA GLN A 781 5.50 10.80 16.33
C GLN A 781 6.70 9.88 16.46
N THR A 782 7.70 10.35 17.13
CA THR A 782 8.73 9.50 17.74
C THR A 782 8.12 8.53 18.75
N GLY A 783 6.82 8.66 19.05
CA GLY A 783 5.96 7.74 19.73
C GLY A 783 4.62 7.64 19.03
N ARG A 784 4.54 7.05 17.88
CA ARG A 784 3.36 6.50 17.16
C ARG A 784 1.93 6.82 17.69
N MET A 785 1.65 8.06 18.03
CA MET A 785 0.27 8.49 18.14
C MET A 785 -0.12 9.15 16.82
N GLY A 786 -0.64 8.38 15.88
CA GLY A 786 -1.30 8.89 14.69
C GLY A 786 -2.55 9.70 15.06
N THR A 787 -3.02 10.53 14.15
CA THR A 787 -4.36 11.13 14.28
C THR A 787 -5.40 10.03 14.46
N ALA A 788 -6.59 10.35 14.97
CA ALA A 788 -7.65 9.35 15.17
C ALA A 788 -7.99 8.52 13.91
N ARG A 789 -7.67 9.05 12.74
CA ARG A 789 -7.79 8.33 11.46
C ARG A 789 -6.66 7.34 11.22
N ASP A 790 -5.48 7.56 11.79
CA ASP A 790 -4.27 6.74 11.62
C ASP A 790 -3.90 5.96 12.90
N ALA A 791 -4.31 6.43 14.09
CA ALA A 791 -4.42 5.59 15.30
C ALA A 791 -5.48 4.49 15.10
N GLY A 792 -6.42 4.75 14.18
CA GLY A 792 -7.30 3.73 13.67
C GLY A 792 -6.58 2.84 12.71
N PHE A 793 -5.92 1.82 13.00
CA PHE A 793 -6.11 0.57 12.31
C PHE A 793 -5.21 0.20 11.13
N GLY A 794 -4.41 1.14 10.59
CA GLY A 794 -3.46 0.84 9.50
C GLY A 794 -2.01 0.65 9.93
N GLY A 795 -1.60 1.23 11.05
CA GLY A 795 -0.18 1.34 11.44
C GLY A 795 0.34 0.25 12.38
N PHE A 796 -0.50 -0.49 13.06
CA PHE A 796 -0.09 -1.51 14.04
C PHE A 796 -0.04 -2.94 13.50
N GLY A 797 -0.42 -3.17 12.25
CA GLY A 797 -0.37 -4.50 11.61
C GLY A 797 1.05 -5.01 11.33
N GLY A 798 2.08 -4.20 11.49
CA GLY A 798 3.43 -4.54 11.03
C GLY A 798 4.35 -5.21 12.04
N GLN A 799 4.09 -5.14 13.34
CA GLN A 799 5.06 -5.65 14.33
C GLN A 799 4.50 -6.57 15.40
N TYR A 800 3.21 -6.56 15.62
CA TYR A 800 2.55 -7.57 16.44
C TYR A 800 1.38 -8.08 15.62
N GLY A 801 1.44 -9.31 15.17
CA GLY A 801 0.50 -10.03 14.33
C GLY A 801 -0.98 -10.02 14.74
N LEU A 802 -1.52 -8.85 14.98
CA LEU A 802 -2.95 -8.55 14.99
C LEU A 802 -3.40 -8.15 13.57
N GLN A 803 -2.82 -8.76 12.54
CA GLN A 803 -3.64 -9.10 11.41
C GLN A 803 -4.61 -10.15 11.93
N SER A 804 -5.71 -9.67 12.51
CA SER A 804 -6.86 -10.54 12.62
C SER A 804 -7.17 -10.96 11.19
N PRO A 805 -7.01 -12.24 10.83
CA PRO A 805 -7.39 -12.71 9.48
C PRO A 805 -8.88 -12.53 9.23
N PHE A 806 -9.59 -11.96 10.20
CA PHE A 806 -11.02 -11.77 10.22
C PHE A 806 -11.49 -10.48 9.52
N PHE A 807 -10.63 -9.50 9.31
CA PHE A 807 -11.06 -8.17 8.86
C PHE A 807 -10.45 -7.72 7.52
N THR A 808 -9.87 -8.60 6.74
CA THR A 808 -9.61 -8.28 5.34
C THR A 808 -10.94 -8.21 4.60
N SER A 809 -11.33 -7.01 4.22
CA SER A 809 -12.43 -6.72 3.30
C SER A 809 -12.45 -7.72 2.14
N GLY A 810 -13.64 -8.24 1.82
CA GLY A 810 -13.87 -9.22 0.78
C GLY A 810 -13.29 -8.87 -0.59
N GLN A 811 -12.05 -9.23 -0.80
CA GLN A 811 -11.56 -9.56 -2.12
C GLN A 811 -11.69 -11.07 -2.27
N GLY A 812 -12.49 -11.44 -3.25
CA GLY A 812 -12.82 -12.82 -3.55
C GLY A 812 -11.56 -13.68 -3.62
N MET A 813 -11.55 -14.74 -2.83
CA MET A 813 -10.66 -15.86 -3.05
C MET A 813 -11.07 -16.54 -4.36
N THR A 814 -10.54 -16.06 -5.48
CA THR A 814 -10.37 -16.90 -6.65
C THR A 814 -9.26 -17.90 -6.32
N GLY A 815 -9.59 -19.16 -6.40
CA GLY A 815 -8.78 -20.28 -5.98
C GLY A 815 -7.36 -20.26 -6.53
N GLY A 816 -6.41 -20.18 -5.62
CA GLY A 816 -5.01 -20.49 -5.82
C GLY A 816 -4.56 -21.26 -4.59
N GLY A 817 -4.56 -22.58 -4.67
CA GLY A 817 -4.06 -23.48 -3.64
C GLY A 817 -2.55 -23.31 -3.48
N GLY A 818 -2.11 -22.35 -2.69
CA GLY A 818 -0.76 -22.26 -2.17
C GLY A 818 -0.68 -22.99 -0.84
N MET A 819 -0.12 -24.17 -0.82
CA MET A 819 0.26 -24.84 0.41
C MET A 819 1.28 -23.98 1.15
N MET A 820 0.93 -23.58 2.36
CA MET A 820 1.91 -23.17 3.34
C MET A 820 2.81 -24.36 3.67
N GLY A 821 4.03 -24.35 3.13
CA GLY A 821 5.13 -25.15 3.65
C GLY A 821 5.37 -24.70 5.10
N GLY A 822 5.12 -25.58 6.05
CA GLY A 822 5.49 -25.37 7.44
C GLY A 822 7.00 -25.13 7.56
N PRO A 823 7.45 -24.36 8.56
CA PRO A 823 8.88 -24.18 8.77
C PRO A 823 9.49 -25.51 9.15
N ASN A 824 10.39 -26.00 8.32
CA ASN A 824 11.32 -27.05 8.72
C ASN A 824 12.17 -26.51 9.87
N ARG A 825 11.79 -26.82 11.10
CA ARG A 825 12.71 -26.85 12.23
C ARG A 825 13.44 -28.21 12.14
N PHE A 826 14.61 -28.17 11.66
CA PHE A 826 15.85 -28.80 12.13
C PHE A 826 17.00 -28.33 11.23
#